data_1255367af7690fdcd197b08e586f345a
#
_entry.id   1255367af7690fdcd197b08e586f345a
#
_cell.length_a   1.000
_cell.length_b   1.000
_cell.length_c   1.000
_cell.angle_alpha   90.00
_cell.angle_beta   90.00
_cell.angle_gamma   90.00
#
_symmetry.space_group_name_H-M   'P 1'
#
loop_
_entity.id
_entity.type
_entity.pdbx_description
1 polymer ?
#
loop_
_entity_poly.entity_id
_entity_poly.type
_entity_poly.pdbx_seq_one_letter_code
_entity_poly.pdbx_strand_id
1 'polypeptide(L)'
;MMHVVKRDGHREEVKFDKITARIQKLCYGLSPLVDPVAVAMRVIEGLYDGVTTSELDNLAAEVSASMTVRHPDYAQLAARVAVSNLHKNSTKSFSETMRSLYTYVNAKTGKAAPMIADDVMEIIEQHAERLDSAAIYDRDFNYDYFGFKTLERSYLLRIDGKVAERPQHMLMRVSVGIHKDDIDAAVETYNMMSKGLFTHATPTLFNAGTPKPQMSSCFLLQMKDDSIDGIYDTLKQTARISQSAGGIGLSIHNIRATGSYIRGTNGTSNGIVPLLRVFNDTARYVDQGGGKRKGSFAIYLEPWHADVFDFLDLKKNTGKEESRARDLFYALWIPDLFMKRVEEDSTWTLMCPNECPGLYDTYGADFEALYHKYESEGKGRKTIKARELWHKVLEAQIETGTPYMLYKDACNAKSNQKNLGVIRSSNLCTEILEYTAPDEVAVCNLASIALPRFIEDGQFNHQMLYEVTYKVTKNLNKVIDRNYYPVAEARNSNMRHRPVGLGVQGLADAFIALRYPFTSNEARQMNKDIFETIYFAALKSSCDLAKLDGKYESYEGSPISKGEFQFNLWGVSEDALSGRWDWKALRQEIAEHGVRNSLLVAPMPTASTSQILGNNECFEPYTTNIYTRRVLSGEFIVVNKHLLLDLVKLGLWNDEMKNAIMASNGSVQSIDAIPDNIKELYKTVWEMSMRDIIDMAADRGLFIDQSQSLNLFVEAPNMGKLTSMHFHAWKKGLKTGMYYLRTKAASAAIKFTVTTKAEEAPQVQEVEAGFAPAAVADAAVSATPVAHAVGEVVAASVAFAAPAAVVAAAAPVSVTNELPEMQFTPVAPAATEYSDQDAITCSLDDPDGCLACGS
;
A
#
# COMPACT_ATOMS: atom_id res chain seq x y z
N MET A 1 -37.04 26.33 -22.93
CA MET A 1 -35.61 26.73 -23.02
C MET A 1 -34.92 26.21 -21.78
N MET A 2 -33.77 25.56 -21.92
CA MET A 2 -32.98 25.10 -20.78
C MET A 2 -32.16 26.23 -20.19
N HIS A 3 -32.05 26.28 -18.86
CA HIS A 3 -31.28 27.29 -18.14
C HIS A 3 -30.18 26.65 -17.32
N VAL A 4 -29.05 27.33 -17.19
CA VAL A 4 -28.01 26.99 -16.25
C VAL A 4 -28.04 27.93 -15.05
N VAL A 5 -27.69 27.41 -13.87
CA VAL A 5 -27.49 28.21 -12.66
C VAL A 5 -26.01 28.53 -12.52
N LYS A 6 -25.68 29.82 -12.53
CA LYS A 6 -24.30 30.31 -12.32
C LYS A 6 -23.87 30.16 -10.87
N ARG A 7 -22.55 30.31 -10.60
CA ARG A 7 -22.00 30.19 -9.24
C ARG A 7 -22.50 31.27 -8.26
N ASP A 8 -22.91 32.41 -8.79
CA ASP A 8 -23.55 33.50 -8.05
C ASP A 8 -25.07 33.35 -7.87
N GLY A 9 -25.65 32.23 -8.37
CA GLY A 9 -27.04 31.87 -8.24
C GLY A 9 -27.97 32.39 -9.33
N HIS A 10 -27.52 33.25 -10.24
CA HIS A 10 -28.41 33.73 -11.31
C HIS A 10 -28.59 32.67 -12.42
N ARG A 11 -29.74 32.71 -13.09
CA ARG A 11 -30.08 31.83 -14.21
C ARG A 11 -29.73 32.47 -15.54
N GLU A 12 -29.10 31.69 -16.43
CA GLU A 12 -28.78 32.08 -17.79
C GLU A 12 -29.24 31.00 -18.76
N GLU A 13 -29.69 31.36 -19.95
CA GLU A 13 -30.03 30.42 -21.01
C GLU A 13 -28.79 29.60 -21.41
N VAL A 14 -28.97 28.28 -21.64
CA VAL A 14 -27.88 27.40 -22.06
C VAL A 14 -27.40 27.77 -23.44
N LYS A 15 -26.09 28.01 -23.58
CA LYS A 15 -25.43 28.26 -24.89
C LYS A 15 -24.36 27.17 -25.07
N PHE A 16 -24.58 26.28 -26.04
CA PHE A 16 -23.73 25.12 -26.31
C PHE A 16 -22.32 25.50 -26.75
N ASP A 17 -22.18 26.58 -27.50
CA ASP A 17 -20.90 27.17 -27.91
C ASP A 17 -20.02 27.59 -26.71
N LYS A 18 -20.64 28.07 -25.63
CA LYS A 18 -19.91 28.36 -24.38
C LYS A 18 -19.29 27.11 -23.73
N ILE A 19 -19.97 25.96 -23.82
CA ILE A 19 -19.47 24.69 -23.30
C ILE A 19 -18.25 24.23 -24.10
N THR A 20 -18.37 24.24 -25.45
CA THR A 20 -17.27 23.89 -26.35
C THR A 20 -16.07 24.83 -26.17
N ALA A 21 -16.29 26.14 -26.14
CA ALA A 21 -15.21 27.13 -25.93
C ALA A 21 -14.52 26.97 -24.56
N ARG A 22 -15.29 26.57 -23.52
CA ARG A 22 -14.76 26.27 -22.17
C ARG A 22 -13.78 25.10 -22.19
N ILE A 23 -14.14 24.00 -22.86
CA ILE A 23 -13.32 22.81 -22.97
C ILE A 23 -12.08 23.11 -23.84
N GLN A 24 -12.28 23.74 -24.98
CA GLN A 24 -11.21 24.11 -25.93
C GLN A 24 -10.10 24.94 -25.27
N LYS A 25 -10.47 25.90 -24.40
CA LYS A 25 -9.49 26.72 -23.65
C LYS A 25 -8.57 25.89 -22.76
N LEU A 26 -8.96 24.66 -22.36
CA LEU A 26 -8.18 23.80 -21.50
C LEU A 26 -7.37 22.74 -22.27
N CYS A 27 -7.49 22.70 -23.61
CA CYS A 27 -6.74 21.79 -24.48
C CYS A 27 -5.34 22.31 -24.86
N TYR A 28 -4.86 23.41 -24.30
CA TYR A 28 -3.54 23.97 -24.65
C TYR A 28 -2.42 22.96 -24.38
N GLY A 29 -1.50 22.79 -25.36
CA GLY A 29 -0.35 21.87 -25.24
C GLY A 29 -0.69 20.38 -25.19
N LEU A 30 -1.96 19.98 -25.39
CA LEU A 30 -2.36 18.58 -25.55
C LEU A 30 -2.22 18.13 -27.00
N SER A 31 -2.19 16.80 -27.19
CA SER A 31 -2.17 16.18 -28.52
C SER A 31 -3.33 16.67 -29.39
N PRO A 32 -3.10 16.87 -30.70
CA PRO A 32 -4.18 17.18 -31.66
C PRO A 32 -5.26 16.08 -31.75
N LEU A 33 -4.99 14.89 -31.23
CA LEU A 33 -5.95 13.79 -31.16
C LEU A 33 -7.01 13.99 -30.06
N VAL A 34 -6.84 15.00 -29.21
CA VAL A 34 -7.85 15.38 -28.21
C VAL A 34 -8.87 16.30 -28.87
N ASP A 35 -10.08 15.80 -29.06
CA ASP A 35 -11.17 16.54 -29.71
C ASP A 35 -12.11 17.20 -28.68
N PRO A 36 -12.04 18.52 -28.46
CA PRO A 36 -12.90 19.23 -27.52
C PRO A 36 -14.38 19.26 -27.94
N VAL A 37 -14.67 19.16 -29.26
CA VAL A 37 -16.04 19.14 -29.76
C VAL A 37 -16.72 17.80 -29.39
N ALA A 38 -16.01 16.67 -29.56
CA ALA A 38 -16.53 15.38 -29.19
C ALA A 38 -16.83 15.28 -27.66
N VAL A 39 -16.02 15.92 -26.83
CA VAL A 39 -16.30 16.03 -25.38
C VAL A 39 -17.54 16.90 -25.14
N ALA A 40 -17.63 18.07 -25.78
CA ALA A 40 -18.74 18.99 -25.60
C ALA A 40 -20.08 18.36 -26.02
N MET A 41 -20.12 17.61 -27.11
CA MET A 41 -21.34 16.92 -27.57
C MET A 41 -21.87 15.93 -26.52
N ARG A 42 -20.99 15.13 -25.93
CA ARG A 42 -21.39 14.19 -24.86
C ARG A 42 -21.84 14.89 -23.57
N VAL A 43 -21.23 16.05 -23.25
CA VAL A 43 -21.67 16.87 -22.12
C VAL A 43 -23.05 17.44 -22.37
N ILE A 44 -23.37 17.86 -23.60
CA ILE A 44 -24.66 18.41 -24.01
C ILE A 44 -25.77 17.35 -23.89
N GLU A 45 -25.48 16.11 -24.20
CA GLU A 45 -26.43 14.97 -24.04
C GLU A 45 -26.88 14.76 -22.59
N GLY A 46 -26.03 15.11 -21.61
CA GLY A 46 -26.30 14.99 -20.17
C GLY A 46 -26.94 16.22 -19.52
N LEU A 47 -27.36 17.24 -20.32
CA LEU A 47 -27.94 18.48 -19.79
C LEU A 47 -29.38 18.31 -19.31
N TYR A 48 -29.71 19.01 -18.22
CA TYR A 48 -31.08 19.19 -17.72
C TYR A 48 -31.31 20.64 -17.29
N ASP A 49 -32.57 21.06 -17.22
CA ASP A 49 -32.91 22.44 -16.83
C ASP A 49 -32.54 22.72 -15.36
N GLY A 50 -31.85 23.81 -15.13
CA GLY A 50 -31.41 24.21 -13.79
C GLY A 50 -30.09 23.60 -13.35
N VAL A 51 -29.36 22.88 -14.25
CA VAL A 51 -28.00 22.36 -13.94
C VAL A 51 -27.06 23.53 -13.56
N THR A 52 -26.26 23.33 -12.54
CA THR A 52 -25.27 24.35 -12.14
C THR A 52 -24.04 24.30 -13.04
N THR A 53 -23.37 25.44 -13.22
CA THR A 53 -22.10 25.46 -13.97
C THR A 53 -20.98 24.68 -13.31
N SER A 54 -21.08 24.40 -12.00
CA SER A 54 -20.15 23.50 -11.28
C SER A 54 -20.40 22.04 -11.62
N GLU A 55 -21.66 21.61 -11.70
CA GLU A 55 -22.04 20.26 -12.15
C GLU A 55 -21.65 20.02 -13.61
N LEU A 56 -21.81 21.05 -14.45
CA LEU A 56 -21.35 20.98 -15.86
C LEU A 56 -19.85 20.79 -15.98
N ASP A 57 -19.06 21.52 -15.19
CA ASP A 57 -17.61 21.32 -15.15
C ASP A 57 -17.26 19.89 -14.64
N ASN A 58 -17.98 19.34 -13.65
CA ASN A 58 -17.79 17.97 -13.19
C ASN A 58 -18.13 16.96 -14.30
N LEU A 59 -19.29 17.10 -14.96
CA LEU A 59 -19.69 16.24 -16.08
C LEU A 59 -18.67 16.29 -17.22
N ALA A 60 -18.16 17.48 -17.58
CA ALA A 60 -17.14 17.64 -18.61
C ALA A 60 -15.82 16.94 -18.22
N ALA A 61 -15.43 17.00 -16.94
CA ALA A 61 -14.26 16.28 -16.45
C ALA A 61 -14.46 14.77 -16.54
N GLU A 62 -15.61 14.24 -16.14
CA GLU A 62 -15.95 12.82 -16.19
C GLU A 62 -16.04 12.29 -17.63
N VAL A 63 -16.69 13.03 -18.52
CA VAL A 63 -16.73 12.70 -19.96
C VAL A 63 -15.32 12.65 -20.54
N SER A 64 -14.49 13.66 -20.26
CA SER A 64 -13.09 13.65 -20.69
C SER A 64 -12.31 12.46 -20.13
N ALA A 65 -12.49 12.12 -18.83
CA ALA A 65 -11.83 10.97 -18.21
C ALA A 65 -12.27 9.64 -18.87
N SER A 66 -13.54 9.50 -19.27
CA SER A 66 -14.03 8.32 -19.98
C SER A 66 -13.40 8.15 -21.37
N MET A 67 -12.91 9.23 -21.95
CA MET A 67 -12.23 9.23 -23.26
C MET A 67 -10.73 8.97 -23.19
N THR A 68 -10.16 8.77 -22.01
CA THR A 68 -8.72 8.44 -21.81
C THR A 68 -8.29 7.21 -22.60
N VAL A 69 -9.21 6.31 -22.87
CA VAL A 69 -9.02 5.15 -23.76
C VAL A 69 -8.61 5.55 -25.19
N ARG A 70 -8.98 6.73 -25.67
CA ARG A 70 -8.62 7.21 -27.01
C ARG A 70 -7.22 7.81 -27.05
N HIS A 71 -6.87 8.58 -26.03
CA HIS A 71 -5.55 9.18 -25.86
C HIS A 71 -5.32 9.56 -24.41
N PRO A 72 -4.09 9.38 -23.83
CA PRO A 72 -3.80 9.68 -22.42
C PRO A 72 -4.08 11.14 -22.04
N ASP A 73 -3.92 12.08 -22.98
CA ASP A 73 -4.12 13.51 -22.72
C ASP A 73 -5.58 13.87 -22.38
N TYR A 74 -6.55 12.99 -22.63
CA TYR A 74 -7.91 13.17 -22.09
C TYR A 74 -7.95 13.12 -20.58
N ALA A 75 -7.08 12.33 -19.92
CA ALA A 75 -6.95 12.35 -18.46
C ALA A 75 -6.44 13.71 -17.97
N GLN A 76 -5.52 14.32 -18.70
CA GLN A 76 -5.02 15.66 -18.39
C GLN A 76 -6.08 16.74 -18.66
N LEU A 77 -6.84 16.65 -19.76
CA LEU A 77 -7.98 17.53 -20.00
C LEU A 77 -9.02 17.42 -18.87
N ALA A 78 -9.38 16.21 -18.48
CA ALA A 78 -10.30 15.96 -17.38
C ALA A 78 -9.83 16.60 -16.07
N ALA A 79 -8.55 16.43 -15.72
CA ALA A 79 -7.94 17.06 -14.56
C ALA A 79 -8.01 18.60 -14.66
N ARG A 80 -7.67 19.17 -15.80
CA ARG A 80 -7.70 20.61 -16.01
C ARG A 80 -9.10 21.21 -15.84
N VAL A 81 -10.13 20.54 -16.32
CA VAL A 81 -11.54 20.94 -16.10
C VAL A 81 -11.87 20.90 -14.62
N ALA A 82 -11.55 19.80 -13.93
CA ALA A 82 -11.81 19.64 -12.50
C ALA A 82 -11.03 20.63 -11.64
N VAL A 83 -9.73 20.84 -11.91
CA VAL A 83 -8.89 21.84 -11.25
C VAL A 83 -9.47 23.26 -11.45
N SER A 84 -9.82 23.60 -12.68
CA SER A 84 -10.42 24.90 -12.98
C SER A 84 -11.77 25.09 -12.27
N ASN A 85 -12.56 24.01 -12.07
CA ASN A 85 -13.78 24.04 -11.28
C ASN A 85 -13.45 24.37 -9.81
N LEU A 86 -12.49 23.65 -9.22
CA LEU A 86 -12.03 23.90 -7.84
C LEU A 86 -11.52 25.35 -7.69
N HIS A 87 -10.69 25.83 -8.62
CA HIS A 87 -10.14 27.18 -8.56
C HIS A 87 -11.22 28.28 -8.59
N LYS A 88 -12.33 28.05 -9.30
CA LYS A 88 -13.47 28.97 -9.33
C LYS A 88 -14.33 28.92 -8.07
N ASN A 89 -14.26 27.84 -7.32
CA ASN A 89 -15.04 27.62 -6.10
C ASN A 89 -14.21 27.85 -4.82
N SER A 90 -12.93 28.22 -4.92
CA SER A 90 -12.00 28.40 -3.82
C SER A 90 -11.25 29.73 -3.90
N THR A 91 -10.85 30.25 -2.76
CA THR A 91 -10.04 31.47 -2.64
C THR A 91 -8.67 31.25 -3.31
N LYS A 92 -8.14 32.29 -3.99
CA LYS A 92 -6.86 32.22 -4.69
C LYS A 92 -5.68 32.36 -3.72
N SER A 93 -5.76 33.29 -2.76
CA SER A 93 -4.66 33.57 -1.82
C SER A 93 -4.50 32.41 -0.84
N PHE A 94 -3.24 31.98 -0.68
CA PHE A 94 -2.87 30.97 0.31
C PHE A 94 -3.14 31.50 1.73
N SER A 95 -2.65 32.70 2.06
CA SER A 95 -2.78 33.29 3.39
C SER A 95 -4.25 33.52 3.81
N GLU A 96 -5.11 33.99 2.88
CA GLU A 96 -6.55 34.11 3.14
C GLU A 96 -7.23 32.77 3.38
N THR A 97 -6.85 31.74 2.61
CA THR A 97 -7.37 30.38 2.80
C THR A 97 -6.99 29.83 4.18
N MET A 98 -5.73 30.01 4.59
CA MET A 98 -5.26 29.56 5.91
C MET A 98 -5.96 30.33 7.02
N ARG A 99 -6.19 31.63 6.87
CA ARG A 99 -6.97 32.46 7.83
C ARG A 99 -8.41 31.95 7.97
N SER A 100 -9.06 31.60 6.86
CA SER A 100 -10.42 31.03 6.88
C SER A 100 -10.49 29.69 7.58
N LEU A 101 -9.47 28.84 7.41
CA LEU A 101 -9.34 27.55 8.12
C LEU A 101 -9.00 27.73 9.61
N TYR A 102 -8.22 28.74 9.95
CA TYR A 102 -7.86 29.05 11.33
C TYR A 102 -9.03 29.62 12.14
N THR A 103 -9.81 30.51 11.55
CA THR A 103 -10.97 31.15 12.20
C THR A 103 -12.26 30.34 12.10
N TYR A 104 -12.19 29.10 11.63
CA TYR A 104 -13.37 28.26 11.41
C TYR A 104 -14.14 28.01 12.71
N VAL A 105 -15.46 28.24 12.63
CA VAL A 105 -16.42 27.90 13.67
C VAL A 105 -17.33 26.80 13.15
N ASN A 106 -17.40 25.69 13.86
CA ASN A 106 -18.23 24.55 13.45
C ASN A 106 -19.71 24.94 13.50
N ALA A 107 -20.39 24.93 12.36
CA ALA A 107 -21.77 25.37 12.19
C ALA A 107 -22.78 24.59 13.07
N LYS A 108 -22.49 23.29 13.38
CA LYS A 108 -23.38 22.44 14.18
C LYS A 108 -23.27 22.71 15.70
N THR A 109 -22.05 23.02 16.14
CA THR A 109 -21.76 23.16 17.60
C THR A 109 -21.61 24.60 18.03
N GLY A 110 -21.45 25.57 17.12
CA GLY A 110 -21.14 26.96 17.38
C GLY A 110 -19.79 27.20 18.08
N LYS A 111 -18.92 26.18 18.15
CA LYS A 111 -17.61 26.26 18.79
C LYS A 111 -16.50 26.51 17.77
N ALA A 112 -15.49 27.29 18.16
CA ALA A 112 -14.27 27.45 17.39
C ALA A 112 -13.61 26.08 17.19
N ALA A 113 -13.22 25.79 15.96
CA ALA A 113 -12.60 24.53 15.54
C ALA A 113 -11.46 24.79 14.53
N PRO A 114 -10.39 25.49 14.95
CA PRO A 114 -9.28 25.85 14.07
C PRO A 114 -8.65 24.62 13.45
N MET A 115 -8.35 24.69 12.16
CA MET A 115 -7.70 23.62 11.41
C MET A 115 -6.22 23.90 11.16
N ILE A 116 -5.76 25.11 11.46
CA ILE A 116 -4.34 25.52 11.39
C ILE A 116 -3.86 25.79 12.81
N ALA A 117 -2.63 25.40 13.13
CA ALA A 117 -1.99 25.62 14.42
C ALA A 117 -1.67 27.12 14.63
N ASP A 118 -1.73 27.59 15.89
CA ASP A 118 -1.53 28.99 16.24
C ASP A 118 -0.17 29.51 15.76
N ASP A 119 0.91 28.77 16.05
CA ASP A 119 2.29 29.11 15.64
C ASP A 119 2.48 29.12 14.12
N VAL A 120 1.80 28.21 13.41
CA VAL A 120 1.83 28.18 11.94
C VAL A 120 1.07 29.37 11.36
N MET A 121 -0.07 29.74 11.92
CA MET A 121 -0.83 30.91 11.47
C MET A 121 -0.05 32.20 11.70
N GLU A 122 0.62 32.36 12.84
CA GLU A 122 1.48 33.50 13.11
C GLU A 122 2.60 33.64 12.06
N ILE A 123 3.30 32.56 11.72
CA ILE A 123 4.33 32.53 10.68
C ILE A 123 3.75 32.91 9.31
N ILE A 124 2.58 32.36 8.96
CA ILE A 124 1.92 32.67 7.69
C ILE A 124 1.56 34.16 7.59
N GLU A 125 1.06 34.76 8.66
CA GLU A 125 0.71 36.19 8.67
C GLU A 125 1.97 37.08 8.54
N GLN A 126 3.06 36.74 9.22
CA GLN A 126 4.32 37.47 9.13
C GLN A 126 4.94 37.42 7.73
N HIS A 127 4.72 36.31 6.99
CA HIS A 127 5.33 36.06 5.67
C HIS A 127 4.32 35.92 4.53
N ALA A 128 3.09 36.47 4.70
CA ALA A 128 1.97 36.25 3.79
C ALA A 128 2.30 36.61 2.33
N GLU A 129 2.86 37.79 2.09
CA GLU A 129 3.20 38.25 0.75
C GLU A 129 4.21 37.32 0.04
N ARG A 130 5.20 36.85 0.77
CA ARG A 130 6.23 35.95 0.24
C ARG A 130 5.65 34.57 -0.06
N LEU A 131 4.84 34.00 0.82
CA LEU A 131 4.21 32.69 0.65
C LEU A 131 3.16 32.72 -0.47
N ASP A 132 2.33 33.75 -0.52
CA ASP A 132 1.33 33.93 -1.58
C ASP A 132 2.00 34.08 -2.96
N SER A 133 3.11 34.81 -3.05
CA SER A 133 3.85 34.99 -4.31
C SER A 133 4.61 33.74 -4.75
N ALA A 134 5.04 32.89 -3.81
CA ALA A 134 5.72 31.64 -4.10
C ALA A 134 4.78 30.52 -4.60
N ALA A 135 3.48 30.62 -4.34
CA ALA A 135 2.48 29.62 -4.73
C ALA A 135 2.17 29.69 -6.24
N ILE A 136 2.56 28.64 -6.97
CA ILE A 136 2.41 28.58 -8.45
C ILE A 136 1.20 27.71 -8.80
N TYR A 137 0.02 28.32 -8.90
CA TYR A 137 -1.26 27.62 -9.11
C TYR A 137 -1.38 26.91 -10.45
N ASP A 138 -0.61 27.33 -11.47
CA ASP A 138 -0.60 26.65 -12.77
C ASP A 138 -0.10 25.20 -12.68
N ARG A 139 0.66 24.86 -11.66
CA ARG A 139 1.12 23.48 -11.41
C ARG A 139 -0.01 22.53 -11.05
N ASP A 140 -1.15 23.03 -10.55
CA ASP A 140 -2.34 22.19 -10.32
C ASP A 140 -2.84 21.53 -11.59
N PHE A 141 -2.63 22.17 -12.76
CA PHE A 141 -3.02 21.65 -14.06
C PHE A 141 -2.12 20.52 -14.60
N ASN A 142 -1.05 20.16 -13.89
CA ASN A 142 -0.15 19.07 -14.26
C ASN A 142 -0.57 17.70 -13.68
N TYR A 143 -1.52 17.68 -12.76
CA TYR A 143 -2.09 16.41 -12.26
C TYR A 143 -2.89 15.72 -13.36
N ASP A 144 -2.97 14.39 -13.31
CA ASP A 144 -4.01 13.66 -14.02
C ASP A 144 -5.33 13.69 -13.24
N TYR A 145 -6.43 13.27 -13.89
CA TYR A 145 -7.76 13.31 -13.29
C TYR A 145 -7.85 12.51 -11.98
N PHE A 146 -7.29 11.31 -11.94
CA PHE A 146 -7.39 10.44 -10.78
C PHE A 146 -6.48 10.91 -9.64
N GLY A 147 -5.31 11.43 -9.95
CA GLY A 147 -4.41 12.07 -8.98
C GLY A 147 -5.07 13.28 -8.33
N PHE A 148 -5.65 14.17 -9.13
CA PHE A 148 -6.38 15.32 -8.64
C PHE A 148 -7.61 14.92 -7.80
N LYS A 149 -8.41 13.96 -8.26
CA LYS A 149 -9.58 13.48 -7.50
C LYS A 149 -9.19 12.79 -6.20
N THR A 150 -8.04 12.13 -6.15
CA THR A 150 -7.48 11.58 -4.90
C THR A 150 -7.15 12.69 -3.90
N LEU A 151 -6.51 13.78 -4.35
CA LEU A 151 -6.27 14.96 -3.52
C LEU A 151 -7.57 15.60 -3.05
N GLU A 152 -8.47 15.92 -3.97
CA GLU A 152 -9.74 16.59 -3.68
C GLU A 152 -10.61 15.81 -2.68
N ARG A 153 -10.68 14.49 -2.85
CA ARG A 153 -11.51 13.63 -2.01
C ARG A 153 -10.94 13.44 -0.60
N SER A 154 -9.63 13.24 -0.47
CA SER A 154 -9.04 12.67 0.74
C SER A 154 -8.03 13.57 1.45
N TYR A 155 -7.42 14.54 0.77
CA TYR A 155 -6.28 15.30 1.31
C TYR A 155 -6.57 16.77 1.60
N LEU A 156 -7.34 17.44 0.74
CA LEU A 156 -7.61 18.86 0.87
C LEU A 156 -8.57 19.16 2.03
N LEU A 157 -8.25 20.16 2.85
CA LEU A 157 -9.07 20.58 3.98
C LEU A 157 -10.40 21.21 3.51
N ARG A 158 -11.44 21.01 4.32
CA ARG A 158 -12.81 21.37 3.98
C ARG A 158 -13.42 22.23 5.06
N ILE A 159 -14.23 23.20 4.65
CA ILE A 159 -15.09 24.00 5.51
C ILE A 159 -16.55 23.61 5.18
N ASP A 160 -17.30 23.16 6.17
CA ASP A 160 -18.70 22.71 6.04
C ASP A 160 -18.91 21.74 4.85
N GLY A 161 -18.00 20.78 4.70
CA GLY A 161 -18.03 19.76 3.65
C GLY A 161 -17.53 20.22 2.27
N LYS A 162 -17.33 21.52 2.06
CA LYS A 162 -16.78 22.05 0.81
C LYS A 162 -15.26 22.17 0.88
N VAL A 163 -14.58 21.80 -0.21
CA VAL A 163 -13.12 21.90 -0.31
C VAL A 163 -12.71 23.38 -0.25
N ALA A 164 -11.86 23.72 0.71
CA ALA A 164 -11.33 25.07 0.90
C ALA A 164 -9.91 25.21 0.32
N GLU A 165 -9.05 24.20 0.49
CA GLU A 165 -7.69 24.21 -0.04
C GLU A 165 -7.63 23.90 -1.52
N ARG A 166 -6.69 24.52 -2.22
CA ARG A 166 -6.18 24.05 -3.52
C ARG A 166 -5.01 23.08 -3.27
N PRO A 167 -4.61 22.23 -4.23
CA PRO A 167 -3.42 21.39 -4.06
C PRO A 167 -2.19 22.20 -3.66
N GLN A 168 -1.94 23.37 -4.29
CA GLN A 168 -0.80 24.22 -3.94
C GLN A 168 -0.89 24.78 -2.51
N HIS A 169 -2.10 25.03 -1.99
CA HIS A 169 -2.30 25.45 -0.60
C HIS A 169 -1.90 24.34 0.38
N MET A 170 -2.33 23.12 0.10
CA MET A 170 -1.94 21.96 0.91
C MET A 170 -0.43 21.77 0.94
N LEU A 171 0.24 21.81 -0.23
CA LEU A 171 1.68 21.63 -0.32
C LEU A 171 2.44 22.75 0.41
N MET A 172 1.99 24.00 0.33
CA MET A 172 2.58 25.12 1.06
C MET A 172 2.33 25.00 2.57
N ARG A 173 1.11 24.63 3.00
CA ARG A 173 0.79 24.40 4.41
C ARG A 173 1.68 23.31 5.01
N VAL A 174 1.87 22.20 4.30
CA VAL A 174 2.75 21.11 4.71
C VAL A 174 4.18 21.59 4.86
N SER A 175 4.67 22.35 3.89
CA SER A 175 6.04 22.87 3.90
C SER A 175 6.28 23.85 5.07
N VAL A 176 5.37 24.78 5.31
CA VAL A 176 5.45 25.70 6.46
C VAL A 176 5.29 24.94 7.78
N GLY A 177 4.39 23.95 7.83
CA GLY A 177 4.21 23.11 9.03
C GLY A 177 5.48 22.34 9.43
N ILE A 178 6.28 21.92 8.48
CA ILE A 178 7.57 21.22 8.70
C ILE A 178 8.69 22.20 9.07
N HIS A 179 8.83 23.27 8.30
CA HIS A 179 9.99 24.16 8.37
C HIS A 179 9.82 25.34 9.33
N LYS A 180 8.57 25.70 9.66
CA LYS A 180 8.25 26.84 10.56
C LYS A 180 8.90 28.14 10.06
N ASP A 181 9.74 28.78 10.87
CA ASP A 181 10.37 30.08 10.57
C ASP A 181 11.41 30.02 9.43
N ASP A 182 11.84 28.83 9.04
CA ASP A 182 12.78 28.65 7.92
C ASP A 182 12.00 28.69 6.58
N ILE A 183 11.60 29.91 6.19
CA ILE A 183 10.77 30.17 5.01
C ILE A 183 11.48 29.78 3.70
N ASP A 184 12.80 29.92 3.62
CA ASP A 184 13.57 29.50 2.45
C ASP A 184 13.47 27.99 2.24
N ALA A 185 13.69 27.21 3.29
CA ALA A 185 13.53 25.75 3.23
C ALA A 185 12.05 25.33 3.00
N ALA A 186 11.09 26.08 3.53
CA ALA A 186 9.66 25.85 3.28
C ALA A 186 9.32 26.02 1.80
N VAL A 187 9.75 27.12 1.18
CA VAL A 187 9.53 27.42 -0.26
C VAL A 187 10.28 26.41 -1.14
N GLU A 188 11.50 26.00 -0.76
CA GLU A 188 12.23 24.96 -1.48
C GLU A 188 11.50 23.62 -1.44
N THR A 189 11.05 23.17 -0.26
CA THR A 189 10.28 21.92 -0.09
C THR A 189 8.96 21.98 -0.86
N TYR A 190 8.24 23.11 -0.77
CA TYR A 190 7.06 23.35 -1.58
C TYR A 190 7.35 23.18 -3.08
N ASN A 191 8.41 23.80 -3.59
CA ASN A 191 8.76 23.71 -5.01
C ASN A 191 9.08 22.27 -5.43
N MET A 192 9.80 21.50 -4.61
CA MET A 192 10.11 20.09 -4.91
C MET A 192 8.84 19.24 -4.97
N MET A 193 7.96 19.35 -3.96
CA MET A 193 6.67 18.61 -3.95
C MET A 193 5.76 19.06 -5.09
N SER A 194 5.66 20.36 -5.33
CA SER A 194 4.82 20.96 -6.37
C SER A 194 5.26 20.60 -7.80
N LYS A 195 6.56 20.35 -8.01
CA LYS A 195 7.10 19.77 -9.25
C LYS A 195 6.92 18.24 -9.34
N GLY A 196 6.44 17.60 -8.28
CA GLY A 196 6.21 16.17 -8.24
C GLY A 196 7.48 15.33 -8.13
N LEU A 197 8.57 15.87 -7.55
CA LEU A 197 9.83 15.13 -7.38
C LEU A 197 9.75 14.08 -6.27
N PHE A 198 8.93 14.34 -5.25
CA PHE A 198 8.66 13.44 -4.15
C PHE A 198 7.32 13.77 -3.49
N THR A 199 6.82 12.86 -2.64
CA THR A 199 5.72 13.11 -1.72
C THR A 199 6.12 12.71 -0.31
N HIS A 200 5.68 13.49 0.69
CA HIS A 200 5.60 12.99 2.05
C HIS A 200 4.50 11.94 2.18
N ALA A 201 4.58 11.11 3.21
CA ALA A 201 3.55 10.14 3.51
C ALA A 201 2.19 10.79 3.85
N THR A 202 1.12 10.03 3.67
CA THR A 202 -0.27 10.49 3.87
C THR A 202 -0.50 11.21 5.21
N PRO A 203 -0.03 10.73 6.38
CA PRO A 203 -0.23 11.45 7.64
C PRO A 203 0.44 12.83 7.66
N THR A 204 1.61 12.96 7.06
CA THR A 204 2.29 14.25 6.93
C THR A 204 1.48 15.23 6.07
N LEU A 205 0.98 14.78 4.91
CA LEU A 205 0.15 15.60 4.01
C LEU A 205 -1.16 16.03 4.68
N PHE A 206 -1.76 15.15 5.49
CA PHE A 206 -3.00 15.46 6.23
C PHE A 206 -2.79 16.46 7.35
N ASN A 207 -1.74 16.29 8.15
CA ASN A 207 -1.68 16.85 9.49
C ASN A 207 -0.59 17.91 9.68
N ALA A 208 0.38 18.05 8.76
CA ALA A 208 1.38 19.09 8.89
C ALA A 208 0.73 20.49 8.86
N GLY A 209 1.08 21.33 9.83
CA GLY A 209 0.53 22.67 10.01
C GLY A 209 -0.83 22.72 10.74
N THR A 210 -1.39 21.57 11.15
CA THR A 210 -2.63 21.51 11.96
C THR A 210 -2.34 21.55 13.46
N PRO A 211 -3.35 21.79 14.33
CA PRO A 211 -3.14 21.86 15.78
C PRO A 211 -2.62 20.57 16.42
N LYS A 212 -2.82 19.41 15.80
CA LYS A 212 -2.27 18.12 16.25
C LYS A 212 -1.54 17.44 15.09
N PRO A 213 -0.31 17.85 14.80
CA PRO A 213 0.41 17.41 13.62
C PRO A 213 1.02 16.01 13.81
N GLN A 214 0.17 14.99 13.92
CA GLN A 214 0.62 13.59 13.89
C GLN A 214 0.99 13.24 12.44
N MET A 215 2.29 13.24 12.14
CA MET A 215 2.84 13.09 10.79
C MET A 215 3.45 11.72 10.52
N SER A 216 3.56 10.86 11.55
CA SER A 216 4.16 9.54 11.44
C SER A 216 3.19 8.51 10.87
N SER A 217 3.68 7.61 10.02
CA SER A 217 2.86 6.61 9.35
C SER A 217 2.80 5.29 10.11
N CYS A 218 3.92 4.88 10.70
CA CYS A 218 4.15 3.53 11.19
C CYS A 218 4.54 3.56 12.67
N PHE A 219 3.94 2.65 13.43
CA PHE A 219 4.24 2.43 14.84
C PHE A 219 4.44 0.94 15.09
N LEU A 220 5.53 0.59 15.77
CA LEU A 220 5.84 -0.78 16.15
C LEU A 220 5.78 -0.88 17.68
N LEU A 221 5.00 -1.83 18.16
CA LEU A 221 4.83 -2.13 19.56
C LEU A 221 5.20 -3.59 19.84
N GLN A 222 5.73 -3.84 21.02
CA GLN A 222 5.69 -5.17 21.60
C GLN A 222 4.59 -5.24 22.65
N MET A 223 4.03 -6.43 22.88
CA MET A 223 3.18 -6.65 24.05
C MET A 223 4.00 -6.37 25.30
N LYS A 224 3.55 -5.41 26.13
CA LYS A 224 4.35 -4.93 27.28
C LYS A 224 4.73 -6.02 28.23
N ASP A 225 3.75 -6.84 28.60
CA ASP A 225 3.91 -7.94 29.55
C ASP A 225 2.82 -8.99 29.35
N ASP A 226 3.10 -10.24 29.76
CA ASP A 226 2.14 -11.36 29.80
C ASP A 226 1.26 -11.29 31.07
N SER A 227 0.62 -10.14 31.25
CA SER A 227 -0.32 -9.85 32.32
C SER A 227 -1.53 -9.07 31.79
N ILE A 228 -2.64 -9.04 32.55
CA ILE A 228 -3.82 -8.26 32.17
C ILE A 228 -3.46 -6.78 32.02
N ASP A 229 -2.69 -6.23 32.95
CA ASP A 229 -2.28 -4.84 32.91
C ASP A 229 -1.43 -4.55 31.66
N GLY A 230 -0.41 -5.37 31.37
CA GLY A 230 0.45 -5.22 30.21
C GLY A 230 -0.30 -5.37 28.89
N ILE A 231 -1.22 -6.33 28.79
CA ILE A 231 -2.07 -6.55 27.62
C ILE A 231 -3.00 -5.36 27.36
N TYR A 232 -3.74 -4.90 28.39
CA TYR A 232 -4.69 -3.79 28.21
C TYR A 232 -4.01 -2.42 28.09
N ASP A 233 -2.83 -2.22 28.67
CA ASP A 233 -2.01 -1.06 28.40
C ASP A 233 -1.56 -1.01 26.92
N THR A 234 -1.12 -2.13 26.37
CA THR A 234 -0.77 -2.25 24.95
C THR A 234 -2.00 -1.99 24.07
N LEU A 235 -3.17 -2.55 24.41
CA LEU A 235 -4.43 -2.32 23.70
C LEU A 235 -4.81 -0.83 23.69
N LYS A 236 -4.68 -0.14 24.85
CA LYS A 236 -4.92 1.30 24.95
C LYS A 236 -3.97 2.11 24.07
N GLN A 237 -2.69 1.71 24.01
CA GLN A 237 -1.71 2.37 23.13
C GLN A 237 -2.10 2.18 21.65
N THR A 238 -2.46 0.96 21.21
CA THR A 238 -2.90 0.71 19.83
C THR A 238 -4.14 1.54 19.48
N ALA A 239 -5.12 1.66 20.37
CA ALA A 239 -6.30 2.48 20.17
C ALA A 239 -5.96 3.97 19.97
N ARG A 240 -5.06 4.54 20.79
CA ARG A 240 -4.63 5.95 20.69
C ARG A 240 -3.85 6.21 19.40
N ILE A 241 -2.98 5.29 19.01
CA ILE A 241 -2.20 5.39 17.77
C ILE A 241 -3.15 5.31 16.56
N SER A 242 -4.08 4.36 16.55
CA SER A 242 -5.09 4.22 15.48
C SER A 242 -5.94 5.48 15.36
N GLN A 243 -6.45 6.03 16.46
CA GLN A 243 -7.19 7.30 16.48
C GLN A 243 -6.41 8.44 15.80
N SER A 244 -5.10 8.43 15.90
CA SER A 244 -4.20 9.44 15.33
C SER A 244 -3.71 9.08 13.91
N ALA A 245 -4.37 8.15 13.21
CA ALA A 245 -4.05 7.72 11.84
C ALA A 245 -2.73 6.93 11.68
N GLY A 246 -2.20 6.34 12.76
CA GLY A 246 -1.02 5.45 12.71
C GLY A 246 -1.36 4.02 12.33
N GLY A 247 -0.60 3.40 11.41
CA GLY A 247 -0.60 1.97 11.17
C GLY A 247 0.26 1.25 12.22
N ILE A 248 -0.13 0.02 12.62
CA ILE A 248 0.46 -0.66 13.77
C ILE A 248 1.02 -2.02 13.38
N GLY A 249 2.27 -2.30 13.82
CA GLY A 249 2.83 -3.64 13.94
C GLY A 249 2.97 -4.00 15.42
N LEU A 250 2.48 -5.17 15.81
CA LEU A 250 2.49 -5.64 17.19
C LEU A 250 3.09 -7.03 17.31
N SER A 251 4.16 -7.20 18.08
CA SER A 251 4.70 -8.51 18.44
C SER A 251 4.04 -9.06 19.72
N ILE A 252 3.65 -10.34 19.66
CA ILE A 252 2.96 -11.02 20.77
C ILE A 252 3.67 -12.32 21.21
N HIS A 253 4.94 -12.48 20.85
CA HIS A 253 5.71 -13.71 21.11
C HIS A 253 5.83 -14.08 22.59
N ASN A 254 5.72 -13.10 23.47
CA ASN A 254 5.85 -13.24 24.92
C ASN A 254 4.56 -13.65 25.63
N ILE A 255 3.42 -13.73 24.94
CA ILE A 255 2.13 -14.12 25.52
C ILE A 255 2.06 -15.63 25.66
N ARG A 256 1.73 -16.11 26.85
CA ARG A 256 1.59 -17.54 27.14
C ARG A 256 0.54 -18.24 26.29
N ALA A 257 0.83 -19.46 25.90
CA ALA A 257 -0.05 -20.28 25.06
C ALA A 257 -1.28 -20.79 25.81
N THR A 258 -2.26 -21.27 25.06
CA THR A 258 -3.46 -21.98 25.56
C THR A 258 -3.07 -23.10 26.51
N GLY A 259 -3.80 -23.24 27.63
CA GLY A 259 -3.55 -24.25 28.64
C GLY A 259 -2.35 -23.99 29.56
N SER A 260 -1.64 -22.87 29.43
CA SER A 260 -0.56 -22.48 30.32
C SER A 260 -1.10 -22.16 31.72
N TYR A 261 -0.42 -22.63 32.76
CA TYR A 261 -0.83 -22.46 34.14
C TYR A 261 -0.83 -20.97 34.56
N ILE A 262 -1.91 -20.56 35.25
CA ILE A 262 -2.02 -19.23 35.83
C ILE A 262 -1.77 -19.31 37.32
N ARG A 263 -0.66 -18.72 37.74
CA ARG A 263 -0.26 -18.67 39.14
C ARG A 263 -1.27 -17.90 40.00
N GLY A 264 -1.67 -18.46 41.12
CA GLY A 264 -2.55 -17.82 42.11
C GLY A 264 -4.03 -18.14 41.94
N THR A 265 -4.51 -18.52 40.77
CA THR A 265 -5.91 -18.92 40.54
C THR A 265 -6.10 -20.41 40.32
N ASN A 266 -5.03 -21.15 40.16
CA ASN A 266 -5.03 -22.57 39.79
C ASN A 266 -5.79 -22.84 38.47
N GLY A 267 -5.89 -21.81 37.61
CA GLY A 267 -6.51 -21.88 36.29
C GLY A 267 -5.51 -22.03 35.16
N THR A 268 -6.02 -22.05 33.96
CA THR A 268 -5.23 -22.10 32.71
C THR A 268 -5.56 -20.95 31.76
N SER A 269 -4.56 -20.56 30.98
CA SER A 269 -4.69 -19.52 29.95
C SER A 269 -5.57 -19.99 28.79
N ASN A 270 -6.36 -19.06 28.24
CA ASN A 270 -7.12 -19.28 27.00
C ASN A 270 -6.28 -19.00 25.73
N GLY A 271 -5.01 -18.61 25.88
CA GLY A 271 -4.08 -18.38 24.79
C GLY A 271 -4.31 -17.09 23.98
N ILE A 272 -3.73 -17.07 22.78
CA ILE A 272 -3.69 -15.85 21.95
C ILE A 272 -4.98 -15.59 21.16
N VAL A 273 -5.82 -16.57 20.88
CA VAL A 273 -7.02 -16.39 20.03
C VAL A 273 -8.04 -15.44 20.65
N PRO A 274 -8.51 -15.65 21.91
CA PRO A 274 -9.43 -14.70 22.55
C PRO A 274 -8.83 -13.32 22.74
N LEU A 275 -7.52 -13.25 23.04
CA LEU A 275 -6.79 -11.98 23.13
C LEU A 275 -6.85 -11.21 21.82
N LEU A 276 -6.54 -11.85 20.69
CA LEU A 276 -6.52 -11.21 19.39
C LEU A 276 -7.91 -10.77 18.91
N ARG A 277 -8.99 -11.40 19.36
CA ARG A 277 -10.36 -10.93 19.11
C ARG A 277 -10.61 -9.55 19.74
N VAL A 278 -10.10 -9.30 20.93
CA VAL A 278 -10.22 -7.97 21.56
C VAL A 278 -9.49 -6.91 20.73
N PHE A 279 -8.30 -7.23 20.23
CA PHE A 279 -7.56 -6.34 19.33
C PHE A 279 -8.27 -6.15 17.98
N ASN A 280 -8.90 -7.19 17.44
CA ASN A 280 -9.70 -7.14 16.22
C ASN A 280 -10.88 -6.17 16.36
N ASP A 281 -11.65 -6.28 17.45
CA ASP A 281 -12.80 -5.42 17.69
C ASP A 281 -12.37 -3.98 17.97
N THR A 282 -11.22 -3.79 18.63
CA THR A 282 -10.62 -2.47 18.81
C THR A 282 -10.22 -1.83 17.47
N ALA A 283 -9.61 -2.59 16.56
CA ALA A 283 -9.26 -2.11 15.21
C ALA A 283 -10.51 -1.71 14.40
N ARG A 284 -11.61 -2.46 14.55
CA ARG A 284 -12.90 -2.13 13.90
C ARG A 284 -13.54 -0.88 14.49
N TYR A 285 -13.46 -0.69 15.80
CA TYR A 285 -14.09 0.42 16.51
C TYR A 285 -13.32 1.73 16.34
N VAL A 286 -12.00 1.71 16.42
CA VAL A 286 -11.17 2.91 16.39
C VAL A 286 -10.63 3.16 14.97
N ASP A 287 -11.41 3.92 14.20
CA ASP A 287 -11.02 4.33 12.85
C ASP A 287 -9.81 5.27 12.87
N GLN A 288 -8.93 5.14 11.88
CA GLN A 288 -7.79 6.02 11.69
C GLN A 288 -8.23 7.44 11.32
N GLY A 289 -7.74 8.42 12.10
CA GLY A 289 -7.97 9.83 11.82
C GLY A 289 -9.44 10.27 11.80
N GLY A 290 -10.29 9.61 12.60
CA GLY A 290 -11.72 9.99 12.73
C GLY A 290 -12.56 9.63 11.50
N GLY A 291 -12.42 8.41 10.99
CA GLY A 291 -13.21 7.89 9.87
C GLY A 291 -12.56 8.02 8.50
N LYS A 292 -11.31 8.50 8.42
CA LYS A 292 -10.57 8.59 7.13
C LYS A 292 -10.17 7.21 6.60
N ARG A 293 -9.82 6.27 7.49
CA ARG A 293 -9.47 4.88 7.18
C ARG A 293 -9.88 3.96 8.34
N LYS A 294 -10.06 2.67 8.08
CA LYS A 294 -10.24 1.68 9.14
C LYS A 294 -8.95 1.44 9.91
N GLY A 295 -9.04 1.14 11.21
CA GLY A 295 -7.91 0.71 12.01
C GLY A 295 -7.28 -0.54 11.44
N SER A 296 -5.94 -0.61 11.44
CA SER A 296 -5.20 -1.71 10.81
C SER A 296 -4.01 -2.10 11.67
N PHE A 297 -4.01 -3.35 12.16
CA PHE A 297 -2.98 -3.89 13.02
C PHE A 297 -2.42 -5.16 12.40
N ALA A 298 -1.09 -5.24 12.25
CA ALA A 298 -0.38 -6.45 11.89
C ALA A 298 0.18 -7.13 13.14
N ILE A 299 -0.13 -8.39 13.32
CA ILE A 299 0.27 -9.21 14.47
C ILE A 299 1.40 -10.13 14.06
N TYR A 300 2.49 -10.08 14.81
CA TYR A 300 3.71 -10.84 14.56
C TYR A 300 3.86 -11.97 15.58
N LEU A 301 4.02 -13.20 15.10
CA LEU A 301 4.25 -14.39 15.91
C LEU A 301 5.44 -15.21 15.38
N GLU A 302 6.25 -15.77 16.29
CA GLU A 302 7.30 -16.73 15.93
C GLU A 302 6.72 -18.14 15.76
N PRO A 303 7.22 -18.97 14.81
CA PRO A 303 6.65 -20.28 14.50
C PRO A 303 6.85 -21.34 15.59
N TRP A 304 7.67 -21.10 16.59
CA TRP A 304 7.84 -22.01 17.74
C TRP A 304 6.72 -21.88 18.79
N HIS A 305 5.89 -20.85 18.73
CA HIS A 305 4.81 -20.64 19.69
C HIS A 305 3.77 -21.76 19.61
N ALA A 306 3.32 -22.27 20.77
CA ALA A 306 2.44 -23.44 20.81
C ALA A 306 1.08 -23.23 20.14
N ASP A 307 0.57 -21.99 20.10
CA ASP A 307 -0.71 -21.65 19.45
C ASP A 307 -0.55 -21.25 17.96
N VAL A 308 0.58 -21.55 17.31
CA VAL A 308 0.86 -21.10 15.94
C VAL A 308 -0.15 -21.62 14.91
N PHE A 309 -0.67 -22.84 15.08
CA PHE A 309 -1.69 -23.39 14.18
C PHE A 309 -3.00 -22.61 14.26
N ASP A 310 -3.45 -22.29 15.46
CA ASP A 310 -4.66 -21.48 15.67
C ASP A 310 -4.47 -20.04 15.12
N PHE A 311 -3.26 -19.50 15.28
CA PHE A 311 -2.88 -18.20 14.71
C PHE A 311 -3.02 -18.18 13.19
N LEU A 312 -2.58 -19.22 12.50
CA LEU A 312 -2.70 -19.33 11.03
C LEU A 312 -4.15 -19.47 10.55
N ASP A 313 -5.07 -19.91 11.42
CA ASP A 313 -6.48 -20.03 11.08
C ASP A 313 -7.32 -18.77 11.35
N LEU A 314 -6.79 -17.76 12.03
CA LEU A 314 -7.53 -16.56 12.46
C LEU A 314 -8.19 -15.78 11.31
N LYS A 315 -7.62 -15.79 10.11
CA LYS A 315 -8.13 -15.07 8.94
C LYS A 315 -8.97 -15.92 7.99
N LYS A 316 -9.09 -17.20 8.20
CA LYS A 316 -9.87 -18.09 7.34
C LYS A 316 -11.33 -17.67 7.25
N ASN A 317 -11.94 -17.82 6.05
CA ASN A 317 -13.34 -17.49 5.80
C ASN A 317 -14.32 -18.54 6.33
N THR A 318 -13.82 -19.72 6.67
CA THR A 318 -14.59 -20.89 7.16
C THR A 318 -14.36 -21.10 8.67
N GLY A 319 -15.18 -21.94 9.30
CA GLY A 319 -15.06 -22.33 10.70
C GLY A 319 -15.84 -21.43 11.67
N LYS A 320 -15.63 -21.67 12.97
CA LYS A 320 -16.36 -20.95 14.03
C LYS A 320 -15.89 -19.52 14.14
N GLU A 321 -16.81 -18.55 14.21
CA GLU A 321 -16.52 -17.12 14.32
C GLU A 321 -15.73 -16.78 15.61
N GLU A 322 -15.96 -17.52 16.68
CA GLU A 322 -15.24 -17.34 17.95
C GLU A 322 -13.73 -17.62 17.84
N SER A 323 -13.33 -18.39 16.82
CA SER A 323 -11.92 -18.69 16.52
C SER A 323 -11.33 -17.84 15.40
N ARG A 324 -11.97 -16.70 15.07
CA ARG A 324 -11.54 -15.82 13.96
C ARG A 324 -11.32 -14.39 14.45
N ALA A 325 -10.37 -13.71 13.79
CA ALA A 325 -10.08 -12.30 13.96
C ALA A 325 -9.63 -11.72 12.58
N ARG A 326 -10.59 -11.60 11.65
CA ARG A 326 -10.34 -11.40 10.20
C ARG A 326 -9.90 -9.99 9.83
N ASP A 327 -10.19 -8.98 10.67
CA ASP A 327 -9.82 -7.59 10.40
C ASP A 327 -8.35 -7.28 10.74
N LEU A 328 -7.67 -8.18 11.47
CA LEU A 328 -6.24 -8.11 11.72
C LEU A 328 -5.44 -8.67 10.53
N PHE A 329 -4.18 -8.27 10.47
CA PHE A 329 -3.19 -8.82 9.55
C PHE A 329 -2.20 -9.69 10.33
N TYR A 330 -1.66 -10.72 9.68
CA TYR A 330 -0.84 -11.74 10.34
C TYR A 330 0.50 -11.87 9.66
N ALA A 331 1.56 -11.98 10.47
CA ALA A 331 2.94 -12.13 10.02
C ALA A 331 3.68 -13.19 10.84
N LEU A 332 4.52 -13.97 10.19
CA LEU A 332 5.46 -14.86 10.85
C LEU A 332 6.85 -14.18 10.94
N TRP A 333 7.42 -14.25 12.14
CA TRP A 333 8.77 -13.81 12.46
C TRP A 333 9.66 -15.01 12.59
N ILE A 334 10.35 -15.39 11.50
CA ILE A 334 10.86 -16.73 11.26
C ILE A 334 12.35 -16.81 11.60
N PRO A 335 12.77 -17.61 12.61
CA PRO A 335 14.18 -17.89 12.83
C PRO A 335 14.74 -18.83 11.76
N ASP A 336 16.01 -18.68 11.40
CA ASP A 336 16.69 -19.50 10.39
C ASP A 336 16.65 -21.00 10.74
N LEU A 337 16.67 -21.35 12.02
CA LEU A 337 16.55 -22.74 12.46
C LEU A 337 15.26 -23.41 11.96
N PHE A 338 14.14 -22.69 11.90
CA PHE A 338 12.90 -23.25 11.36
C PHE A 338 13.05 -23.56 9.87
N MET A 339 13.62 -22.67 9.09
CA MET A 339 13.86 -22.89 7.66
C MET A 339 14.80 -24.08 7.41
N LYS A 340 15.89 -24.16 8.17
CA LYS A 340 16.82 -25.30 8.12
C LYS A 340 16.09 -26.62 8.41
N ARG A 341 15.26 -26.67 9.43
CA ARG A 341 14.51 -27.91 9.81
C ARG A 341 13.43 -28.28 8.80
N VAL A 342 12.83 -27.32 8.11
CA VAL A 342 11.94 -27.60 6.96
C VAL A 342 12.72 -28.20 5.81
N GLU A 343 13.89 -27.64 5.47
CA GLU A 343 14.77 -28.14 4.39
C GLU A 343 15.21 -29.58 4.68
N GLU A 344 15.64 -29.85 5.92
CA GLU A 344 16.15 -31.16 6.37
C GLU A 344 15.05 -32.18 6.71
N ASP A 345 13.77 -31.84 6.57
CA ASP A 345 12.62 -32.65 7.04
C ASP A 345 12.75 -33.10 8.52
N SER A 346 13.30 -32.23 9.34
CA SER A 346 13.53 -32.47 10.78
C SER A 346 12.27 -32.20 11.59
N THR A 347 12.33 -32.50 12.90
CA THR A 347 11.26 -32.18 13.82
C THR A 347 11.30 -30.74 14.28
N TRP A 348 10.15 -30.18 14.63
CA TRP A 348 9.97 -28.86 15.20
C TRP A 348 9.15 -28.93 16.48
N THR A 349 9.66 -28.34 17.53
CA THR A 349 9.03 -28.40 18.86
C THR A 349 8.32 -27.07 19.15
N LEU A 350 7.02 -27.16 19.41
CA LEU A 350 6.20 -26.04 19.83
C LEU A 350 6.34 -25.79 21.31
N MET A 351 6.56 -24.55 21.71
CA MET A 351 6.88 -24.14 23.08
C MET A 351 5.97 -23.02 23.56
N CYS A 352 5.83 -22.90 24.87
CA CYS A 352 5.15 -21.78 25.50
C CYS A 352 6.19 -20.80 26.04
N PRO A 353 6.08 -19.48 25.76
CA PRO A 353 7.07 -18.51 26.22
C PRO A 353 7.18 -18.41 27.75
N ASN A 354 6.11 -18.73 28.49
CA ASN A 354 6.12 -18.77 29.94
C ASN A 354 6.94 -19.95 30.51
N GLU A 355 7.03 -21.05 29.76
CA GLU A 355 7.78 -22.26 30.13
C GLU A 355 9.20 -22.26 29.54
N CYS A 356 9.38 -21.56 28.40
CA CYS A 356 10.62 -21.44 27.66
C CYS A 356 10.96 -19.94 27.45
N PRO A 357 11.27 -19.21 28.52
CA PRO A 357 11.55 -17.77 28.43
C PRO A 357 12.81 -17.46 27.62
N GLY A 358 12.87 -16.29 27.00
CA GLY A 358 14.04 -15.77 26.31
C GLY A 358 14.15 -16.13 24.82
N LEU A 359 13.35 -17.05 24.28
CA LEU A 359 13.39 -17.39 22.85
C LEU A 359 13.10 -16.19 21.94
N TYR A 360 12.16 -15.34 22.33
CA TYR A 360 11.85 -14.13 21.59
C TYR A 360 12.88 -12.99 21.76
N ASP A 361 13.80 -13.14 22.73
CA ASP A 361 14.88 -12.17 23.03
C ASP A 361 16.25 -12.58 22.47
N THR A 362 16.31 -13.66 21.69
CA THR A 362 17.53 -14.19 21.08
C THR A 362 17.35 -14.41 19.58
N TYR A 363 18.42 -14.38 18.79
CA TYR A 363 18.42 -14.72 17.36
C TYR A 363 19.75 -15.40 16.98
N GLY A 364 19.82 -15.99 15.78
CA GLY A 364 21.02 -16.67 15.28
C GLY A 364 21.44 -17.82 16.19
N ALA A 365 22.74 -17.95 16.43
CA ALA A 365 23.31 -19.05 17.22
C ALA A 365 22.81 -19.09 18.67
N ASP A 366 22.55 -17.92 19.27
CA ASP A 366 22.04 -17.84 20.65
C ASP A 366 20.60 -18.38 20.74
N PHE A 367 19.77 -18.09 19.74
CA PHE A 367 18.45 -18.66 19.61
C PHE A 367 18.52 -20.20 19.44
N GLU A 368 19.36 -20.68 18.51
CA GLU A 368 19.54 -22.10 18.25
C GLU A 368 19.98 -22.84 19.52
N ALA A 369 20.97 -22.31 20.23
CA ALA A 369 21.46 -22.90 21.47
C ALA A 369 20.38 -22.97 22.56
N LEU A 370 19.61 -21.90 22.75
CA LEU A 370 18.53 -21.85 23.74
C LEU A 370 17.36 -22.79 23.37
N TYR A 371 17.01 -22.82 22.09
CA TYR A 371 15.95 -23.69 21.57
C TYR A 371 16.31 -25.18 21.77
N HIS A 372 17.51 -25.63 21.42
CA HIS A 372 18.02 -26.99 21.64
C HIS A 372 18.11 -27.33 23.10
N LYS A 373 18.48 -26.40 23.96
CA LYS A 373 18.46 -26.60 25.41
C LYS A 373 17.06 -26.95 25.89
N TYR A 374 16.03 -26.20 25.48
CA TYR A 374 14.65 -26.52 25.90
C TYR A 374 14.12 -27.79 25.31
N GLU A 375 14.52 -28.18 24.10
CA GLU A 375 14.20 -29.50 23.55
C GLU A 375 14.83 -30.64 24.40
N SER A 376 16.11 -30.50 24.75
CA SER A 376 16.81 -31.52 25.57
C SER A 376 16.26 -31.63 27.00
N GLU A 377 15.74 -30.53 27.55
CA GLU A 377 15.08 -30.50 28.86
C GLU A 377 13.63 -31.00 28.81
N GLY A 378 13.10 -31.34 27.63
CA GLY A 378 11.72 -31.82 27.45
C GLY A 378 10.65 -30.79 27.76
N LYS A 379 10.96 -29.46 27.58
CA LYS A 379 10.02 -28.37 27.86
C LYS A 379 9.06 -28.06 26.71
N GLY A 380 9.16 -28.79 25.61
CA GLY A 380 8.25 -28.67 24.47
C GLY A 380 6.85 -29.16 24.80
N ARG A 381 5.83 -28.48 24.30
CA ARG A 381 4.43 -28.89 24.42
C ARG A 381 4.02 -29.93 23.40
N LYS A 382 4.50 -29.79 22.18
CA LYS A 382 4.23 -30.67 21.05
C LYS A 382 5.43 -30.68 20.12
N THR A 383 5.85 -31.86 19.69
CA THR A 383 6.85 -32.01 18.62
C THR A 383 6.18 -32.54 17.36
N ILE A 384 6.40 -31.87 16.23
CA ILE A 384 5.82 -32.16 14.94
C ILE A 384 6.92 -32.26 13.88
N LYS A 385 6.60 -32.66 12.67
CA LYS A 385 7.48 -32.42 11.52
C LYS A 385 7.46 -30.93 11.13
N ALA A 386 8.63 -30.34 10.90
CA ALA A 386 8.71 -28.94 10.47
C ALA A 386 7.91 -28.68 9.19
N ARG A 387 7.90 -29.65 8.25
CA ARG A 387 7.11 -29.59 7.02
C ARG A 387 5.60 -29.60 7.25
N GLU A 388 5.08 -30.18 8.35
CA GLU A 388 3.67 -30.11 8.72
C GLU A 388 3.24 -28.66 8.98
N LEU A 389 4.02 -27.93 9.76
CA LEU A 389 3.76 -26.49 9.99
C LEU A 389 3.98 -25.67 8.73
N TRP A 390 5.01 -26.00 7.94
CA TRP A 390 5.27 -25.34 6.66
C TRP A 390 4.10 -25.47 5.69
N HIS A 391 3.55 -26.66 5.53
CA HIS A 391 2.35 -26.91 4.74
C HIS A 391 1.19 -26.03 5.20
N LYS A 392 0.98 -25.93 6.51
CA LYS A 392 -0.08 -25.09 7.08
C LYS A 392 0.11 -23.60 6.81
N VAL A 393 1.34 -23.12 6.81
CA VAL A 393 1.68 -21.73 6.43
C VAL A 393 1.30 -21.47 4.98
N LEU A 394 1.70 -22.36 4.08
CA LEU A 394 1.41 -22.23 2.64
C LEU A 394 -0.10 -22.31 2.35
N GLU A 395 -0.82 -23.22 3.02
CA GLU A 395 -2.29 -23.31 2.95
C GLU A 395 -2.94 -21.97 3.32
N ALA A 396 -2.52 -21.37 4.44
CA ALA A 396 -3.04 -20.07 4.86
C ALA A 396 -2.72 -18.95 3.85
N GLN A 397 -1.55 -18.97 3.24
CA GLN A 397 -1.16 -17.99 2.20
C GLN A 397 -1.99 -18.13 0.93
N ILE A 398 -2.24 -19.34 0.47
CA ILE A 398 -3.09 -19.61 -0.70
C ILE A 398 -4.52 -19.12 -0.45
N GLU A 399 -5.06 -19.38 0.75
CA GLU A 399 -6.44 -19.00 1.09
C GLU A 399 -6.61 -17.50 1.34
N THR A 400 -5.64 -16.84 2.01
CA THR A 400 -5.83 -15.48 2.55
C THR A 400 -4.81 -14.46 2.07
N GLY A 401 -3.75 -14.86 1.37
CA GLY A 401 -2.61 -14.03 1.02
C GLY A 401 -1.67 -13.70 2.20
N THR A 402 -1.93 -14.27 3.38
CA THR A 402 -1.16 -14.09 4.62
C THR A 402 -0.92 -15.46 5.28
N PRO A 403 0.07 -15.62 6.17
CA PRO A 403 0.87 -14.62 6.86
C PRO A 403 1.97 -13.99 5.99
N TYR A 404 2.40 -12.76 6.33
CA TYR A 404 3.63 -12.17 5.83
C TYR A 404 4.83 -12.98 6.30
N MET A 405 5.91 -12.98 5.52
CA MET A 405 7.11 -13.77 5.82
C MET A 405 8.31 -12.85 6.06
N LEU A 406 8.80 -12.81 7.30
CA LEU A 406 9.99 -12.03 7.65
C LEU A 406 11.00 -12.92 8.38
N TYR A 407 12.26 -12.82 7.98
CA TYR A 407 13.34 -13.67 8.52
C TYR A 407 14.03 -12.97 9.68
N LYS A 408 13.76 -13.46 10.88
CA LYS A 408 14.21 -12.91 12.16
C LYS A 408 15.71 -12.65 12.20
N ASP A 409 16.50 -13.64 11.80
CA ASP A 409 17.96 -13.57 11.90
C ASP A 409 18.53 -12.55 10.92
N ALA A 410 18.06 -12.52 9.67
CA ALA A 410 18.45 -11.52 8.68
C ALA A 410 18.06 -10.09 9.13
N CYS A 411 16.85 -9.92 9.68
CA CYS A 411 16.37 -8.64 10.20
C CYS A 411 17.28 -8.10 11.30
N ASN A 412 17.69 -8.95 12.24
CA ASN A 412 18.52 -8.56 13.37
C ASN A 412 20.00 -8.41 13.01
N ALA A 413 20.58 -9.37 12.30
CA ALA A 413 22.00 -9.36 11.95
C ALA A 413 22.37 -8.16 11.07
N LYS A 414 21.45 -7.72 10.19
CA LYS A 414 21.66 -6.61 9.23
C LYS A 414 21.04 -5.28 9.66
N SER A 415 20.71 -5.11 10.95
CA SER A 415 20.16 -3.85 11.47
C SER A 415 21.23 -2.96 12.03
N ASN A 416 21.16 -1.65 11.75
CA ASN A 416 21.99 -0.64 12.40
C ASN A 416 21.59 -0.41 13.88
N GLN A 417 20.42 -0.93 14.32
CA GLN A 417 19.96 -0.83 15.71
C GLN A 417 20.26 -2.10 16.55
N LYS A 418 21.03 -3.06 16.02
CA LYS A 418 21.34 -4.33 16.75
C LYS A 418 22.10 -4.13 18.07
N ASN A 419 22.69 -2.96 18.30
CA ASN A 419 23.32 -2.58 19.56
C ASN A 419 22.30 -2.31 20.69
N LEU A 420 21.03 -2.10 20.37
CA LEU A 420 19.98 -1.81 21.34
C LEU A 420 19.36 -3.09 21.93
N GLY A 421 19.33 -4.14 21.17
CA GLY A 421 18.71 -5.40 21.53
C GLY A 421 18.07 -6.09 20.31
N VAL A 422 17.17 -7.05 20.56
CA VAL A 422 16.54 -7.84 19.52
C VAL A 422 15.32 -7.10 18.94
N ILE A 423 15.28 -6.98 17.61
CA ILE A 423 14.11 -6.51 16.86
C ILE A 423 13.13 -7.67 16.80
N ARG A 424 11.85 -7.43 17.16
CA ARG A 424 10.85 -8.48 17.36
C ARG A 424 9.71 -8.47 16.35
N SER A 425 9.61 -7.42 15.54
CA SER A 425 8.57 -7.29 14.52
C SER A 425 8.92 -6.23 13.48
N SER A 426 8.07 -6.12 12.49
CA SER A 426 7.99 -5.01 11.56
C SER A 426 6.68 -4.25 11.76
N ASN A 427 6.39 -3.28 10.89
CA ASN A 427 5.15 -2.50 10.88
C ASN A 427 4.01 -3.23 10.15
N LEU A 428 2.95 -2.48 9.83
CA LEU A 428 1.79 -2.99 9.09
C LEU A 428 2.15 -3.50 7.68
N CYS A 429 3.11 -2.85 7.01
CA CYS A 429 3.44 -3.09 5.60
C CYS A 429 4.83 -3.71 5.38
N THR A 430 5.50 -4.14 6.43
CA THR A 430 6.76 -4.93 6.43
C THR A 430 8.04 -4.21 5.98
N GLU A 431 8.01 -2.88 5.77
CA GLU A 431 9.21 -2.10 5.41
C GLU A 431 10.00 -1.54 6.59
N ILE A 432 9.39 -1.43 7.79
CA ILE A 432 10.03 -0.83 8.96
C ILE A 432 10.61 -1.91 9.86
N LEU A 433 11.89 -1.78 10.19
CA LEU A 433 12.58 -2.64 11.13
C LEU A 433 13.28 -1.78 12.19
N GLU A 434 12.61 -1.58 13.31
CA GLU A 434 13.08 -0.74 14.40
C GLU A 434 12.96 -1.47 15.74
N TYR A 435 13.88 -1.14 16.67
CA TYR A 435 13.88 -1.67 18.01
C TYR A 435 12.67 -1.19 18.81
N THR A 436 12.08 -2.08 19.59
CA THR A 436 10.97 -1.83 20.51
C THR A 436 11.27 -2.33 21.89
N ALA A 437 10.76 -1.62 22.90
CA ALA A 437 10.82 -1.99 24.30
C ALA A 437 9.48 -1.66 25.01
N PRO A 438 9.22 -2.11 26.24
CA PRO A 438 8.00 -1.75 26.96
C PRO A 438 7.78 -0.23 27.11
N ASP A 439 8.86 0.55 27.15
CA ASP A 439 8.89 2.02 27.24
C ASP A 439 9.29 2.71 25.92
N GLU A 440 9.48 1.95 24.84
CA GLU A 440 9.82 2.45 23.51
C GLU A 440 8.89 1.85 22.44
N VAL A 441 8.02 2.69 21.92
CA VAL A 441 7.22 2.41 20.71
C VAL A 441 7.97 2.98 19.51
N ALA A 442 8.42 2.12 18.61
CA ALA A 442 9.15 2.57 17.43
C ALA A 442 8.25 3.36 16.47
N VAL A 443 8.80 4.38 15.85
CA VAL A 443 8.07 5.31 14.98
C VAL A 443 8.88 5.64 13.75
N CYS A 444 8.29 5.52 12.57
CA CYS A 444 8.93 5.92 11.33
C CYS A 444 8.16 7.00 10.57
N ASN A 445 8.92 8.01 10.09
CA ASN A 445 8.43 9.10 9.25
C ASN A 445 8.88 8.86 7.81
N LEU A 446 7.94 8.92 6.86
CA LEU A 446 8.14 8.41 5.52
C LEU A 446 8.00 9.48 4.45
N ALA A 447 8.78 9.31 3.38
CA ALA A 447 8.64 10.04 2.12
C ALA A 447 8.99 9.12 0.94
N SER A 448 8.40 9.35 -0.23
CA SER A 448 8.67 8.57 -1.45
C SER A 448 9.10 9.47 -2.61
N ILE A 449 10.18 9.07 -3.26
CA ILE A 449 10.80 9.79 -4.39
C ILE A 449 10.19 9.30 -5.69
N ALA A 450 9.76 10.20 -6.58
CA ALA A 450 9.10 9.89 -7.83
C ALA A 450 10.12 9.67 -8.96
N LEU A 451 10.59 8.45 -9.11
CA LEU A 451 11.71 8.10 -10.01
C LEU A 451 11.56 8.56 -11.47
N PRO A 452 10.35 8.56 -12.10
CA PRO A 452 10.22 9.02 -13.48
C PRO A 452 10.61 10.48 -13.70
N ARG A 453 10.63 11.29 -12.64
CA ARG A 453 10.99 12.71 -12.72
C ARG A 453 12.50 12.99 -12.85
N PHE A 454 13.31 11.96 -12.72
CA PHE A 454 14.78 12.02 -12.81
C PHE A 454 15.30 11.52 -14.16
N ILE A 455 14.43 11.39 -15.16
CA ILE A 455 14.81 10.98 -16.52
C ILE A 455 14.77 12.22 -17.41
N GLU A 456 15.94 12.57 -17.94
CA GLU A 456 16.16 13.67 -18.85
C GLU A 456 16.84 13.13 -20.12
N ASP A 457 16.29 13.44 -21.29
CA ASP A 457 16.83 13.00 -22.60
C ASP A 457 17.13 11.48 -22.69
N GLY A 458 16.27 10.65 -22.06
CA GLY A 458 16.40 9.19 -22.05
C GLY A 458 17.50 8.65 -21.14
N GLN A 459 18.06 9.49 -20.26
CA GLN A 459 19.05 9.11 -19.26
C GLN A 459 18.57 9.42 -17.84
N PHE A 460 18.99 8.60 -16.88
CA PHE A 460 18.65 8.78 -15.49
C PHE A 460 19.64 9.75 -14.81
N ASN A 461 19.14 10.84 -14.23
CA ASN A 461 19.93 11.87 -13.57
C ASN A 461 20.17 11.53 -12.09
N HIS A 462 21.22 10.76 -11.79
CA HIS A 462 21.60 10.38 -10.43
C HIS A 462 21.99 11.57 -9.55
N GLN A 463 22.57 12.64 -10.14
CA GLN A 463 22.95 13.83 -9.38
C GLN A 463 21.72 14.56 -8.85
N MET A 464 20.69 14.72 -9.67
CA MET A 464 19.41 15.30 -9.25
C MET A 464 18.72 14.42 -8.19
N LEU A 465 18.78 13.07 -8.34
CA LEU A 465 18.27 12.14 -7.33
C LEU A 465 19.00 12.32 -5.99
N TYR A 466 20.32 12.45 -6.02
CA TYR A 466 21.13 12.75 -4.82
C TYR A 466 20.67 14.03 -4.14
N GLU A 467 20.53 15.13 -4.87
CA GLU A 467 20.17 16.44 -4.32
C GLU A 467 18.78 16.43 -3.67
N VAL A 468 17.79 15.83 -4.35
CA VAL A 468 16.44 15.71 -3.81
C VAL A 468 16.42 14.82 -2.57
N THR A 469 17.07 13.67 -2.62
CA THR A 469 17.16 12.73 -1.47
C THR A 469 17.80 13.39 -0.26
N TYR A 470 18.90 14.11 -0.48
CA TYR A 470 19.61 14.87 0.58
C TYR A 470 18.68 15.87 1.29
N LYS A 471 17.87 16.60 0.54
CA LYS A 471 16.91 17.59 1.07
C LYS A 471 15.71 16.92 1.76
N VAL A 472 15.18 15.87 1.19
CA VAL A 472 14.05 15.12 1.78
C VAL A 472 14.47 14.48 3.12
N THR A 473 15.69 14.02 3.25
CA THR A 473 16.24 13.54 4.54
C THR A 473 16.23 14.63 5.61
N LYS A 474 16.61 15.86 5.27
CA LYS A 474 16.49 17.01 6.18
C LYS A 474 15.05 17.29 6.60
N ASN A 475 14.13 17.23 5.63
CA ASN A 475 12.71 17.43 5.92
C ASN A 475 12.19 16.40 6.94
N LEU A 476 12.52 15.12 6.76
CA LEU A 476 12.11 14.05 7.67
C LEU A 476 12.70 14.22 9.08
N ASN A 477 13.90 14.73 9.21
CA ASN A 477 14.46 15.10 10.51
C ASN A 477 13.66 16.19 11.21
N LYS A 478 13.22 17.24 10.48
CA LYS A 478 12.33 18.28 11.02
C LYS A 478 10.95 17.71 11.38
N VAL A 479 10.44 16.75 10.61
CA VAL A 479 9.19 16.04 10.94
C VAL A 479 9.29 15.35 12.31
N ILE A 480 10.39 14.68 12.63
CA ILE A 480 10.60 14.06 13.96
C ILE A 480 10.41 15.10 15.07
N ASP A 481 11.03 16.27 14.92
CA ASP A 481 11.03 17.33 15.94
C ASP A 481 9.66 18.05 16.08
N ARG A 482 8.86 18.08 15.01
CA ARG A 482 7.56 18.76 14.94
C ARG A 482 6.36 17.85 15.16
N ASN A 483 6.58 16.53 15.21
CA ASN A 483 5.52 15.55 15.28
C ASN A 483 4.77 15.59 16.63
N TYR A 484 3.44 15.45 16.56
CA TYR A 484 2.64 15.10 17.73
C TYR A 484 2.67 13.59 17.94
N TYR A 485 3.09 13.15 19.11
CA TYR A 485 3.16 11.75 19.48
C TYR A 485 1.95 11.33 20.31
N PRO A 486 1.15 10.33 19.86
CA PRO A 486 -0.08 9.92 20.56
C PRO A 486 0.18 9.22 21.90
N VAL A 487 1.38 8.67 22.09
CA VAL A 487 1.85 8.01 23.31
C VAL A 487 3.28 8.47 23.64
N ALA A 488 3.60 8.54 24.92
CA ALA A 488 4.91 9.05 25.38
C ALA A 488 6.07 8.15 24.93
N GLU A 489 5.85 6.86 24.91
CA GLU A 489 6.82 5.84 24.49
C GLU A 489 7.22 6.01 23.01
N ALA A 490 6.30 6.50 22.16
CA ALA A 490 6.61 6.80 20.77
C ALA A 490 7.54 8.02 20.65
N ARG A 491 7.32 9.04 21.46
CA ARG A 491 8.21 10.20 21.52
C ARG A 491 9.62 9.80 22.04
N ASN A 492 9.65 8.99 23.10
CA ASN A 492 10.89 8.50 23.69
C ASN A 492 11.75 7.80 22.63
N SER A 493 11.22 6.80 21.96
CA SER A 493 11.92 6.04 20.91
C SER A 493 12.34 6.93 19.73
N ASN A 494 11.44 7.73 19.18
CA ASN A 494 11.70 8.49 17.96
C ASN A 494 12.72 9.62 18.17
N MET A 495 12.69 10.28 19.32
CA MET A 495 13.69 11.31 19.65
C MET A 495 15.07 10.72 19.94
N ARG A 496 15.11 9.54 20.57
CA ARG A 496 16.34 8.85 20.93
C ARG A 496 17.09 8.27 19.73
N HIS A 497 16.37 7.63 18.83
CA HIS A 497 16.95 6.88 17.71
C HIS A 497 16.84 7.61 16.36
N ARG A 498 15.92 8.54 16.21
CA ARG A 498 15.66 9.39 15.03
C ARG A 498 15.62 8.63 13.70
N PRO A 499 14.91 7.49 13.60
CA PRO A 499 14.80 6.79 12.34
C PRO A 499 13.89 7.56 11.36
N VAL A 500 14.20 7.43 10.06
CA VAL A 500 13.36 7.90 8.95
C VAL A 500 13.26 6.81 7.90
N GLY A 501 12.31 6.92 7.00
CA GLY A 501 12.11 5.94 5.93
C GLY A 501 11.91 6.61 4.58
N LEU A 502 12.95 6.57 3.77
CA LEU A 502 12.92 6.97 2.36
C LEU A 502 12.52 5.77 1.50
N GLY A 503 11.55 5.98 0.63
CA GLY A 503 11.15 5.02 -0.39
C GLY A 503 11.08 5.66 -1.77
N VAL A 504 10.53 4.90 -2.71
CA VAL A 504 10.39 5.30 -4.11
C VAL A 504 8.97 5.05 -4.60
N GLN A 505 8.61 5.67 -5.71
CA GLN A 505 7.42 5.37 -6.51
C GLN A 505 7.77 5.45 -7.99
N GLY A 506 7.10 4.63 -8.81
CA GLY A 506 7.27 4.67 -10.26
C GLY A 506 8.56 4.04 -10.78
N LEU A 507 9.10 3.01 -10.12
CA LEU A 507 10.27 2.30 -10.65
C LEU A 507 9.97 1.65 -12.01
N ALA A 508 8.79 1.03 -12.17
CA ALA A 508 8.35 0.47 -13.45
C ALA A 508 8.19 1.55 -14.53
N ASP A 509 7.60 2.71 -14.19
CA ASP A 509 7.51 3.85 -15.11
C ASP A 509 8.89 4.34 -15.55
N ALA A 510 9.86 4.39 -14.62
CA ALA A 510 11.23 4.78 -14.93
C ALA A 510 11.90 3.81 -15.89
N PHE A 511 11.76 2.49 -15.67
CA PHE A 511 12.30 1.48 -16.57
C PHE A 511 11.69 1.56 -17.97
N ILE A 512 10.36 1.73 -18.07
CA ILE A 512 9.69 1.90 -19.36
C ILE A 512 10.20 3.16 -20.08
N ALA A 513 10.35 4.27 -19.37
CA ALA A 513 10.87 5.50 -19.96
C ALA A 513 12.32 5.36 -20.46
N LEU A 514 13.14 4.57 -19.75
CA LEU A 514 14.50 4.21 -20.17
C LEU A 514 14.55 3.10 -21.22
N ARG A 515 13.40 2.50 -21.58
CA ARG A 515 13.28 1.38 -22.51
C ARG A 515 13.94 0.09 -22.01
N TYR A 516 13.96 -0.13 -20.70
CA TYR A 516 14.48 -1.33 -20.06
C TYR A 516 13.32 -2.26 -19.69
N PRO A 517 13.20 -3.47 -20.25
CA PRO A 517 12.31 -4.50 -19.73
C PRO A 517 12.58 -4.74 -18.24
N PHE A 518 11.53 -4.92 -17.43
CA PHE A 518 11.64 -4.91 -15.97
C PHE A 518 12.67 -5.95 -15.43
N THR A 519 12.77 -7.11 -16.06
CA THR A 519 13.67 -8.20 -15.64
C THR A 519 15.00 -8.22 -16.41
N SER A 520 15.31 -7.19 -17.20
CA SER A 520 16.57 -7.08 -17.93
C SER A 520 17.77 -6.79 -17.01
N ASN A 521 18.97 -7.07 -17.48
CA ASN A 521 20.20 -6.77 -16.75
C ASN A 521 20.39 -5.26 -16.57
N GLU A 522 19.98 -4.45 -17.55
CA GLU A 522 19.99 -2.99 -17.48
C GLU A 522 19.07 -2.48 -16.38
N ALA A 523 17.86 -3.04 -16.27
CA ALA A 523 16.93 -2.71 -15.20
C ALA A 523 17.48 -3.12 -13.84
N ARG A 524 18.07 -4.31 -13.70
CA ARG A 524 18.73 -4.76 -12.46
C ARG A 524 19.88 -3.84 -12.04
N GLN A 525 20.72 -3.42 -12.99
CA GLN A 525 21.82 -2.49 -12.67
C GLN A 525 21.29 -1.12 -12.28
N MET A 526 20.30 -0.59 -13.01
CA MET A 526 19.66 0.68 -12.69
C MET A 526 18.99 0.64 -11.31
N ASN A 527 18.35 -0.47 -10.95
CA ASN A 527 17.80 -0.70 -9.61
C ASN A 527 18.86 -0.56 -8.52
N LYS A 528 20.04 -1.15 -8.68
CA LYS A 528 21.17 -0.99 -7.74
C LYS A 528 21.66 0.45 -7.66
N ASP A 529 21.87 1.09 -8.80
CA ASP A 529 22.42 2.45 -8.90
C ASP A 529 21.48 3.49 -8.26
N ILE A 530 20.17 3.33 -8.43
CA ILE A 530 19.16 4.18 -7.81
C ILE A 530 19.23 4.06 -6.29
N PHE A 531 19.17 2.85 -5.75
CA PHE A 531 19.15 2.66 -4.30
C PHE A 531 20.49 2.96 -3.64
N GLU A 532 21.62 2.73 -4.32
CA GLU A 532 22.94 3.19 -3.90
C GLU A 532 22.97 4.71 -3.75
N THR A 533 22.45 5.43 -4.76
CA THR A 533 22.37 6.90 -4.75
C THR A 533 21.52 7.41 -3.59
N ILE A 534 20.35 6.80 -3.37
CA ILE A 534 19.43 7.17 -2.26
C ILE A 534 20.12 6.96 -0.91
N TYR A 535 20.73 5.80 -0.69
CA TYR A 535 21.38 5.50 0.59
C TYR A 535 22.58 6.39 0.86
N PHE A 536 23.43 6.62 -0.16
CA PHE A 536 24.57 7.53 -0.04
C PHE A 536 24.13 8.97 0.29
N ALA A 537 23.17 9.51 -0.45
CA ALA A 537 22.65 10.86 -0.26
C ALA A 537 22.01 11.04 1.12
N ALA A 538 21.26 10.06 1.58
CA ALA A 538 20.61 10.06 2.89
C ALA A 538 21.64 10.01 4.03
N LEU A 539 22.65 9.16 3.93
CA LEU A 539 23.76 9.11 4.89
C LEU A 539 24.55 10.42 4.91
N LYS A 540 24.87 10.99 3.75
CA LYS A 540 25.57 12.27 3.66
C LYS A 540 24.79 13.40 4.33
N SER A 541 23.47 13.46 4.05
CA SER A 541 22.58 14.43 4.70
C SER A 541 22.53 14.22 6.22
N SER A 542 22.42 12.97 6.66
CA SER A 542 22.38 12.62 8.08
C SER A 542 23.71 12.94 8.80
N CYS A 543 24.84 12.75 8.13
CA CYS A 543 26.16 13.15 8.65
C CYS A 543 26.27 14.68 8.77
N ASP A 544 25.86 15.43 7.75
CA ASP A 544 25.90 16.90 7.80
C ASP A 544 24.94 17.47 8.86
N LEU A 545 23.79 16.84 9.08
CA LEU A 545 22.92 17.19 10.21
C LEU A 545 23.58 16.87 11.56
N ALA A 546 24.32 15.78 11.66
CA ALA A 546 25.04 15.45 12.89
C ALA A 546 26.13 16.47 13.22
N LYS A 547 26.76 17.09 12.22
CA LYS A 547 27.71 18.21 12.43
C LYS A 547 27.07 19.44 13.07
N LEU A 548 25.78 19.66 12.80
CA LEU A 548 25.02 20.82 13.28
C LEU A 548 24.36 20.54 14.63
N ASP A 549 23.63 19.41 14.71
CA ASP A 549 22.68 19.09 15.78
C ASP A 549 23.16 17.92 16.67
N GLY A 550 24.31 17.36 16.39
CA GLY A 550 24.85 16.18 17.05
C GLY A 550 24.27 14.87 16.50
N LYS A 551 24.96 13.77 16.77
CA LYS A 551 24.54 12.42 16.43
C LYS A 551 23.31 12.01 17.25
N TYR A 552 22.56 10.98 16.78
CA TYR A 552 21.45 10.44 17.55
C TYR A 552 21.94 9.79 18.86
N GLU A 553 21.10 9.78 19.90
CA GLU A 553 21.52 9.41 21.27
C GLU A 553 22.10 8.00 21.37
N SER A 554 21.51 7.03 20.68
CA SER A 554 21.94 5.62 20.72
C SER A 554 22.98 5.25 19.65
N TYR A 555 23.72 6.20 19.13
CA TYR A 555 24.73 6.01 18.08
C TYR A 555 25.84 5.05 18.45
N GLU A 556 26.36 5.16 19.68
CA GLU A 556 27.52 4.39 20.11
C GLU A 556 27.26 2.89 20.15
N GLY A 557 28.20 2.12 19.64
CA GLY A 557 28.08 0.66 19.53
C GLY A 557 27.28 0.16 18.33
N SER A 558 26.60 1.05 17.59
CA SER A 558 25.91 0.69 16.34
C SER A 558 26.91 0.28 15.25
N PRO A 559 26.48 -0.50 14.23
CA PRO A 559 27.34 -0.81 13.07
C PRO A 559 27.94 0.42 12.40
N ILE A 560 27.12 1.46 12.16
CA ILE A 560 27.60 2.69 11.54
C ILE A 560 28.68 3.41 12.38
N SER A 561 28.61 3.31 13.72
CA SER A 561 29.65 3.86 14.61
C SER A 561 30.98 3.11 14.50
N LYS A 562 30.95 1.88 13.99
CA LYS A 562 32.10 1.03 13.70
C LYS A 562 32.55 1.13 12.24
N GLY A 563 31.92 1.99 11.46
CA GLY A 563 32.20 2.18 10.05
C GLY A 563 31.59 1.11 9.16
N GLU A 564 30.61 0.35 9.61
CA GLU A 564 29.89 -0.67 8.83
C GLU A 564 28.64 -0.06 8.21
N PHE A 565 28.57 0.01 6.88
CA PHE A 565 27.38 0.38 6.12
C PHE A 565 26.47 -0.80 5.88
N GLN A 566 25.25 -0.55 5.40
CA GLN A 566 24.27 -1.62 5.15
C GLN A 566 24.83 -2.70 4.21
N PHE A 567 25.46 -2.34 3.10
CA PHE A 567 26.05 -3.32 2.18
C PHE A 567 27.17 -4.16 2.83
N ASN A 568 27.92 -3.61 3.82
CA ASN A 568 28.91 -4.39 4.57
C ASN A 568 28.23 -5.47 5.43
N LEU A 569 27.05 -5.18 5.99
CA LEU A 569 26.25 -6.18 6.74
C LEU A 569 25.70 -7.29 5.84
N TRP A 570 25.70 -7.10 4.52
CA TRP A 570 25.42 -8.12 3.51
C TRP A 570 26.69 -8.80 2.99
N GLY A 571 27.85 -8.51 3.53
CA GLY A 571 29.13 -9.09 3.13
C GLY A 571 29.70 -8.50 1.83
N VAL A 572 29.23 -7.33 1.40
CA VAL A 572 29.68 -6.65 0.19
C VAL A 572 30.68 -5.53 0.56
N SER A 573 31.79 -5.45 -0.18
CA SER A 573 32.79 -4.40 -0.05
C SER A 573 32.48 -3.21 -0.97
N GLU A 574 33.06 -2.04 -0.65
CA GLU A 574 32.93 -0.82 -1.45
C GLU A 574 33.44 -0.98 -2.89
N ASP A 575 34.47 -1.81 -3.08
CA ASP A 575 35.06 -2.04 -4.42
C ASP A 575 34.11 -2.78 -5.38
N ALA A 576 33.06 -3.39 -4.86
CA ALA A 576 32.00 -4.08 -5.64
C ALA A 576 30.81 -3.17 -6.00
N LEU A 577 30.82 -1.91 -5.57
CA LEU A 577 29.77 -0.93 -5.83
C LEU A 577 29.98 -0.21 -7.17
N SER A 578 29.08 0.70 -7.53
CA SER A 578 29.11 1.39 -8.83
C SER A 578 30.34 2.27 -9.07
N GLY A 579 31.07 2.67 -8.02
CA GLY A 579 32.14 3.66 -8.10
C GLY A 579 31.68 5.10 -8.37
N ARG A 580 30.37 5.34 -8.39
CA ARG A 580 29.78 6.66 -8.61
C ARG A 580 29.97 7.60 -7.42
N TRP A 581 29.95 7.07 -6.21
CA TRP A 581 29.99 7.81 -4.95
C TRP A 581 31.23 7.50 -4.13
N ASP A 582 31.81 8.51 -3.47
CA ASP A 582 33.00 8.35 -2.64
C ASP A 582 32.62 7.86 -1.22
N TRP A 583 32.38 6.56 -1.11
CA TRP A 583 32.07 5.90 0.15
C TRP A 583 33.20 6.01 1.17
N LYS A 584 34.46 6.07 0.71
CA LYS A 584 35.63 6.18 1.62
C LYS A 584 35.67 7.54 2.30
N ALA A 585 35.45 8.62 1.56
CA ALA A 585 35.35 9.96 2.12
C ALA A 585 34.15 10.07 3.08
N LEU A 586 32.99 9.54 2.71
CA LEU A 586 31.82 9.56 3.60
C LEU A 586 32.05 8.77 4.90
N ARG A 587 32.76 7.63 4.85
CA ARG A 587 33.14 6.85 6.04
C ARG A 587 34.01 7.66 6.99
N GLN A 588 34.96 8.41 6.47
CA GLN A 588 35.81 9.27 7.27
C GLN A 588 35.00 10.39 7.93
N GLU A 589 34.13 11.06 7.20
CA GLU A 589 33.26 12.10 7.77
C GLU A 589 32.34 11.54 8.87
N ILE A 590 31.77 10.35 8.67
CA ILE A 590 30.93 9.70 9.67
C ILE A 590 31.71 9.27 10.90
N ALA A 591 32.95 8.80 10.74
CA ALA A 591 33.80 8.45 11.86
C ALA A 591 34.13 9.68 12.73
N GLU A 592 34.23 10.87 12.14
CA GLU A 592 34.51 12.13 12.85
C GLU A 592 33.26 12.72 13.51
N HIS A 593 32.13 12.73 12.80
CA HIS A 593 30.93 13.48 13.20
C HIS A 593 29.72 12.62 13.58
N GLY A 594 29.69 11.32 13.22
CA GLY A 594 28.53 10.45 13.35
C GLY A 594 27.45 10.75 12.32
N VAL A 595 26.26 10.23 12.58
CA VAL A 595 25.03 10.50 11.79
C VAL A 595 23.89 10.88 12.72
N ARG A 596 22.94 11.68 12.20
CA ARG A 596 21.77 12.17 12.95
C ARG A 596 20.66 11.11 13.06
N ASN A 597 20.63 10.12 12.15
CA ASN A 597 19.57 9.12 12.03
C ASN A 597 20.13 7.72 12.18
N SER A 598 19.44 6.87 12.94
CA SER A 598 19.81 5.45 13.07
C SER A 598 19.48 4.64 11.82
N LEU A 599 18.40 4.98 11.12
CA LEU A 599 17.91 4.29 9.94
C LEU A 599 17.36 5.30 8.93
N LEU A 600 17.41 4.98 7.62
CA LEU A 600 17.18 5.96 6.55
C LEU A 600 16.28 5.47 5.42
N VAL A 601 16.39 4.22 4.99
CA VAL A 601 15.76 3.73 3.75
C VAL A 601 14.76 2.60 4.07
N ALA A 602 13.50 2.83 3.69
CA ALA A 602 12.40 1.89 3.92
C ALA A 602 11.35 2.04 2.80
N PRO A 603 11.51 1.35 1.66
CA PRO A 603 10.55 1.41 0.56
C PRO A 603 9.17 0.87 0.97
N MET A 604 8.22 1.81 1.17
CA MET A 604 6.83 1.57 1.53
C MET A 604 5.97 1.33 0.28
N PRO A 605 4.72 0.81 0.42
CA PRO A 605 3.88 0.46 -0.74
C PRO A 605 3.42 1.64 -1.61
N THR A 606 3.39 2.86 -1.11
CA THR A 606 2.95 4.11 -1.79
C THR A 606 1.54 4.10 -2.39
N ALA A 607 0.65 3.22 -1.95
CA ALA A 607 -0.66 2.95 -2.56
C ALA A 607 -1.52 4.19 -2.88
N SER A 608 -1.45 5.26 -2.09
CA SER A 608 -2.20 6.50 -2.34
C SER A 608 -1.31 7.62 -2.92
N THR A 609 -0.06 7.71 -2.45
CA THR A 609 0.85 8.81 -2.83
C THR A 609 1.37 8.67 -4.25
N SER A 610 1.55 7.44 -4.77
CA SER A 610 1.86 7.20 -6.17
C SER A 610 0.72 7.63 -7.10
N GLN A 611 -0.54 7.39 -6.70
CA GLN A 611 -1.72 7.81 -7.46
C GLN A 611 -1.82 9.34 -7.60
N ILE A 612 -1.41 10.10 -6.57
CA ILE A 612 -1.39 11.58 -6.63
C ILE A 612 -0.52 12.05 -7.80
N LEU A 613 0.63 11.43 -8.01
CA LEU A 613 1.59 11.81 -9.07
C LEU A 613 1.40 11.05 -10.38
N GLY A 614 0.43 10.12 -10.45
CA GLY A 614 0.16 9.29 -11.63
C GLY A 614 1.25 8.28 -11.94
N ASN A 615 1.95 7.78 -10.92
CA ASN A 615 2.98 6.75 -11.01
C ASN A 615 2.44 5.37 -10.62
N ASN A 616 3.10 4.31 -11.08
CA ASN A 616 2.93 2.98 -10.54
C ASN A 616 3.42 2.91 -9.08
N GLU A 617 2.92 1.95 -8.32
CA GLU A 617 3.22 1.81 -6.89
C GLU A 617 4.68 1.41 -6.65
N CYS A 618 5.34 2.11 -5.73
CA CYS A 618 6.64 1.78 -5.16
C CYS A 618 7.68 1.32 -6.23
N PHE A 619 8.19 0.12 -6.04
CA PHE A 619 9.15 -0.58 -6.94
C PHE A 619 8.50 -1.76 -7.68
N GLU A 620 7.17 -1.85 -7.70
CA GLU A 620 6.46 -2.98 -8.31
C GLU A 620 6.34 -2.87 -9.82
N PRO A 621 6.35 -4.01 -10.56
CA PRO A 621 5.95 -4.05 -11.96
C PRO A 621 4.46 -3.72 -12.11
N TYR A 622 4.02 -3.41 -13.32
CA TYR A 622 2.60 -3.29 -13.61
C TYR A 622 1.87 -4.64 -13.48
N THR A 623 0.73 -4.64 -12.80
CA THR A 623 -0.12 -5.84 -12.65
C THR A 623 -1.01 -6.07 -13.88
N THR A 624 -1.30 -5.03 -14.64
CA THR A 624 -2.08 -5.10 -15.89
C THR A 624 -1.86 -3.82 -16.69
N ASN A 625 -1.94 -3.89 -18.01
CA ASN A 625 -1.85 -2.73 -18.89
C ASN A 625 -3.22 -2.07 -19.16
N ILE A 626 -4.33 -2.70 -18.77
CA ILE A 626 -5.67 -2.14 -18.88
C ILE A 626 -6.55 -2.65 -17.76
N TYR A 627 -7.32 -1.77 -17.12
CA TYR A 627 -8.24 -2.15 -16.04
C TYR A 627 -9.43 -1.18 -15.97
N THR A 628 -10.51 -1.65 -15.36
CA THR A 628 -11.68 -0.83 -15.06
C THR A 628 -11.54 -0.23 -13.67
N ARG A 629 -11.62 1.08 -13.58
CA ARG A 629 -11.65 1.82 -12.32
C ARG A 629 -13.07 2.26 -12.01
N ARG A 630 -13.61 1.78 -10.90
CA ARG A 630 -14.92 2.22 -10.38
C ARG A 630 -14.74 3.43 -9.47
N VAL A 631 -15.47 4.49 -9.76
CA VAL A 631 -15.61 5.68 -8.93
C VAL A 631 -17.10 6.00 -8.77
N LEU A 632 -17.44 6.96 -7.90
CA LEU A 632 -18.85 7.31 -7.66
C LEU A 632 -19.60 7.75 -8.93
N SER A 633 -18.89 8.37 -9.86
CA SER A 633 -19.43 8.86 -11.15
C SER A 633 -19.53 7.78 -12.24
N GLY A 634 -19.05 6.56 -12.01
CA GLY A 634 -19.12 5.50 -13.01
C GLY A 634 -17.88 4.63 -13.10
N GLU A 635 -17.80 3.83 -14.16
CA GLU A 635 -16.69 2.95 -14.48
C GLU A 635 -15.85 3.55 -15.61
N PHE A 636 -14.53 3.63 -15.39
CA PHE A 636 -13.57 4.13 -16.36
C PHE A 636 -12.58 3.05 -16.74
N ILE A 637 -12.34 2.86 -18.03
CA ILE A 637 -11.27 2.02 -18.53
C ILE A 637 -9.98 2.84 -18.49
N VAL A 638 -8.98 2.37 -17.77
CA VAL A 638 -7.65 2.99 -17.65
C VAL A 638 -6.65 2.10 -18.35
N VAL A 639 -5.89 2.67 -19.27
CA VAL A 639 -4.81 2.01 -20.01
C VAL A 639 -3.48 2.52 -19.49
N ASN A 640 -2.47 1.64 -19.42
CA ASN A 640 -1.10 2.06 -19.15
C ASN A 640 -0.71 3.16 -20.15
N LYS A 641 -0.47 4.37 -19.64
CA LYS A 641 -0.21 5.58 -20.46
C LYS A 641 0.98 5.42 -21.41
N HIS A 642 2.01 4.70 -20.98
CA HIS A 642 3.21 4.46 -21.76
C HIS A 642 2.92 3.53 -22.93
N LEU A 643 2.23 2.40 -22.69
CA LEU A 643 1.81 1.47 -23.74
C LEU A 643 0.90 2.16 -24.75
N LEU A 644 -0.08 2.90 -24.28
CA LEU A 644 -1.01 3.63 -25.16
C LEU A 644 -0.27 4.58 -26.07
N LEU A 645 0.69 5.37 -25.54
CA LEU A 645 1.51 6.28 -26.34
C LEU A 645 2.37 5.55 -27.35
N ASP A 646 2.98 4.43 -26.99
CA ASP A 646 3.79 3.63 -27.91
C ASP A 646 2.94 3.04 -29.03
N LEU A 647 1.77 2.48 -28.72
CA LEU A 647 0.86 1.92 -29.73
C LEU A 647 0.27 3.02 -30.66
N VAL A 648 -0.01 4.21 -30.13
CA VAL A 648 -0.41 5.37 -30.96
C VAL A 648 0.70 5.78 -31.91
N LYS A 649 1.95 5.88 -31.43
CA LYS A 649 3.12 6.20 -32.28
C LYS A 649 3.35 5.16 -33.39
N LEU A 650 3.07 3.88 -33.11
CA LEU A 650 3.19 2.78 -34.07
C LEU A 650 1.98 2.69 -35.03
N GLY A 651 0.94 3.51 -34.84
CA GLY A 651 -0.29 3.44 -35.61
C GLY A 651 -1.12 2.17 -35.35
N LEU A 652 -0.88 1.47 -34.23
CA LEU A 652 -1.53 0.22 -33.86
C LEU A 652 -2.74 0.41 -32.95
N TRP A 653 -2.91 1.59 -32.35
CA TRP A 653 -3.98 1.83 -31.40
C TRP A 653 -5.32 2.08 -32.09
N ASN A 654 -6.26 1.18 -31.86
CA ASN A 654 -7.65 1.26 -32.31
C ASN A 654 -8.56 0.45 -31.36
N ASP A 655 -9.88 0.41 -31.64
CA ASP A 655 -10.82 -0.34 -30.80
C ASP A 655 -10.56 -1.85 -30.83
N GLU A 656 -10.06 -2.40 -31.92
CA GLU A 656 -9.70 -3.85 -32.04
C GLU A 656 -8.52 -4.17 -31.12
N MET A 657 -7.47 -3.34 -31.16
CA MET A 657 -6.30 -3.48 -30.28
C MET A 657 -6.69 -3.36 -28.80
N LYS A 658 -7.49 -2.35 -28.46
CA LYS A 658 -8.03 -2.19 -27.09
C LYS A 658 -8.77 -3.45 -26.63
N ASN A 659 -9.68 -3.96 -27.47
CA ASN A 659 -10.46 -5.14 -27.14
C ASN A 659 -9.59 -6.40 -27.03
N ALA A 660 -8.55 -6.53 -27.85
CA ALA A 660 -7.58 -7.63 -27.78
C ALA A 660 -6.82 -7.61 -26.44
N ILE A 661 -6.33 -6.44 -26.01
CA ILE A 661 -5.65 -6.30 -24.71
C ILE A 661 -6.62 -6.59 -23.55
N MET A 662 -7.88 -6.15 -23.66
CA MET A 662 -8.91 -6.44 -22.66
C MET A 662 -9.22 -7.93 -22.58
N ALA A 663 -9.37 -8.60 -23.72
CA ALA A 663 -9.60 -10.05 -23.79
C ALA A 663 -8.44 -10.85 -23.19
N SER A 664 -7.22 -10.34 -23.33
CA SER A 664 -6.00 -10.92 -22.74
C SER A 664 -5.75 -10.47 -21.28
N ASN A 665 -6.75 -9.93 -20.57
CA ASN A 665 -6.65 -9.45 -19.18
C ASN A 665 -5.51 -8.43 -18.96
N GLY A 666 -5.21 -7.63 -19.97
CA GLY A 666 -4.18 -6.60 -19.93
C GLY A 666 -2.78 -7.08 -20.36
N SER A 667 -2.63 -8.33 -20.74
CA SER A 667 -1.42 -8.83 -21.39
C SER A 667 -1.32 -8.36 -22.84
N VAL A 668 -0.11 -8.15 -23.32
CA VAL A 668 0.20 -7.86 -24.74
C VAL A 668 0.93 -9.03 -25.42
N GLN A 669 1.21 -10.10 -24.68
CA GLN A 669 2.09 -11.17 -25.15
C GLN A 669 1.50 -11.98 -26.32
N SER A 670 0.18 -12.23 -26.29
CA SER A 670 -0.54 -13.01 -27.30
C SER A 670 -0.98 -12.22 -28.54
N ILE A 671 -0.65 -10.94 -28.65
CA ILE A 671 -1.11 -10.06 -29.73
C ILE A 671 -0.01 -9.94 -30.79
N ASP A 672 -0.16 -10.66 -31.92
CA ASP A 672 0.86 -10.76 -32.97
C ASP A 672 1.22 -9.41 -33.60
N ALA A 673 0.28 -8.47 -33.70
CA ALA A 673 0.51 -7.16 -34.28
C ALA A 673 1.48 -6.27 -33.46
N ILE A 674 1.73 -6.61 -32.18
CA ILE A 674 2.63 -5.84 -31.32
C ILE A 674 4.06 -6.38 -31.47
N PRO A 675 5.06 -5.51 -31.75
CA PRO A 675 6.46 -5.91 -31.87
C PRO A 675 7.02 -6.53 -30.56
N ASP A 676 7.92 -7.50 -30.67
CA ASP A 676 8.47 -8.23 -29.52
C ASP A 676 9.17 -7.35 -28.49
N ASN A 677 9.89 -6.31 -28.94
CA ASN A 677 10.53 -5.38 -28.02
C ASN A 677 9.51 -4.55 -27.17
N ILE A 678 8.32 -4.34 -27.70
CA ILE A 678 7.21 -3.72 -26.97
C ILE A 678 6.58 -4.75 -26.03
N LYS A 679 6.39 -6.01 -26.49
CA LYS A 679 5.88 -7.07 -25.62
C LYS A 679 6.76 -7.27 -24.40
N GLU A 680 8.09 -7.34 -24.57
CA GLU A 680 9.04 -7.48 -23.46
C GLU A 680 8.96 -6.31 -22.46
N LEU A 681 8.83 -5.08 -22.96
CA LEU A 681 8.77 -3.87 -22.13
C LEU A 681 7.49 -3.78 -21.29
N TYR A 682 6.37 -4.31 -21.79
CA TYR A 682 5.06 -4.21 -21.16
C TYR A 682 4.55 -5.54 -20.59
N LYS A 683 5.46 -6.48 -20.27
CA LYS A 683 5.12 -7.67 -19.48
C LYS A 683 4.44 -7.22 -18.17
N THR A 684 3.36 -7.90 -17.85
CA THR A 684 2.73 -7.76 -16.52
C THR A 684 3.50 -8.61 -15.49
N VAL A 685 3.31 -8.31 -14.22
CA VAL A 685 3.98 -9.07 -13.14
C VAL A 685 3.64 -10.56 -13.16
N TRP A 686 2.47 -10.93 -13.69
CA TRP A 686 2.05 -12.34 -13.82
C TRP A 686 2.85 -13.13 -14.86
N GLU A 687 3.51 -12.42 -15.76
CA GLU A 687 4.32 -12.95 -16.87
C GLU A 687 5.84 -12.94 -16.55
N MET A 688 6.18 -12.50 -15.33
CA MET A 688 7.55 -12.42 -14.84
C MET A 688 7.84 -13.57 -13.87
N SER A 689 9.08 -14.07 -13.88
CA SER A 689 9.52 -15.01 -12.85
C SER A 689 9.63 -14.31 -11.49
N MET A 690 9.07 -14.91 -10.44
CA MET A 690 9.23 -14.39 -9.08
C MET A 690 10.67 -14.48 -8.60
N ARG A 691 11.50 -15.34 -9.18
CA ARG A 691 12.95 -15.37 -8.95
C ARG A 691 13.59 -14.04 -9.29
N ASP A 692 13.27 -13.45 -10.46
CA ASP A 692 13.83 -12.16 -10.87
C ASP A 692 13.37 -11.03 -9.93
N ILE A 693 12.11 -11.06 -9.50
CA ILE A 693 11.57 -10.08 -8.53
C ILE A 693 12.30 -10.18 -7.18
N ILE A 694 12.54 -11.39 -6.68
CA ILE A 694 13.27 -11.64 -5.44
C ILE A 694 14.75 -11.22 -5.58
N ASP A 695 15.38 -11.54 -6.72
CA ASP A 695 16.76 -11.14 -7.00
C ASP A 695 16.90 -9.61 -7.06
N MET A 696 15.98 -8.90 -7.71
CA MET A 696 15.96 -7.43 -7.69
C MET A 696 15.74 -6.87 -6.28
N ALA A 697 14.94 -7.53 -5.45
CA ALA A 697 14.77 -7.15 -4.06
C ALA A 697 16.05 -7.33 -3.25
N ALA A 698 16.81 -8.40 -3.49
CA ALA A 698 18.11 -8.63 -2.88
C ALA A 698 19.17 -7.63 -3.37
N ASP A 699 19.19 -7.33 -4.66
CA ASP A 699 20.11 -6.36 -5.28
C ASP A 699 19.98 -4.97 -4.65
N ARG A 700 18.76 -4.43 -4.49
CA ARG A 700 18.53 -3.15 -3.81
C ARG A 700 18.63 -3.26 -2.28
N GLY A 701 18.46 -4.45 -1.72
CA GLY A 701 18.55 -4.72 -0.28
C GLY A 701 19.88 -4.32 0.33
N LEU A 702 20.96 -4.30 -0.45
CA LEU A 702 22.29 -3.82 -0.05
C LEU A 702 22.28 -2.36 0.44
N PHE A 703 21.29 -1.57 0.03
CA PHE A 703 21.18 -0.14 0.30
C PHE A 703 19.91 0.21 1.11
N ILE A 704 19.21 -0.80 1.62
CA ILE A 704 18.02 -0.65 2.45
C ILE A 704 18.33 -1.09 3.87
N ASP A 705 18.57 -0.12 4.75
CA ASP A 705 18.94 -0.39 6.14
C ASP A 705 17.76 -0.85 7.00
N GLN A 706 16.52 -0.49 6.66
CA GLN A 706 15.31 -1.12 7.20
C GLN A 706 14.91 -2.34 6.36
N SER A 707 13.71 -2.38 5.80
CA SER A 707 13.26 -3.43 4.89
C SER A 707 12.43 -2.86 3.73
N GLN A 708 11.69 -3.71 3.02
CA GLN A 708 10.91 -3.32 1.86
C GLN A 708 9.60 -4.10 1.82
N SER A 709 8.50 -3.45 1.38
CA SER A 709 7.17 -4.05 1.26
C SER A 709 7.08 -4.91 -0.01
N LEU A 710 7.71 -6.07 0.00
CA LEU A 710 7.83 -6.95 -1.16
C LEU A 710 6.58 -7.82 -1.33
N ASN A 711 5.71 -7.51 -2.30
CA ASN A 711 4.65 -8.41 -2.73
C ASN A 711 5.20 -9.47 -3.70
N LEU A 712 4.65 -10.69 -3.60
CA LEU A 712 4.90 -11.75 -4.55
C LEU A 712 3.61 -12.13 -5.27
N PHE A 713 3.71 -12.43 -6.56
CA PHE A 713 2.57 -12.59 -7.46
C PHE A 713 2.62 -13.97 -8.11
N VAL A 714 1.67 -14.82 -7.80
CA VAL A 714 1.57 -16.17 -8.38
C VAL A 714 0.16 -16.37 -8.90
N GLU A 715 0.00 -16.51 -10.21
CA GLU A 715 -1.33 -16.67 -10.83
C GLU A 715 -2.07 -17.90 -10.31
N ALA A 716 -1.38 -19.05 -10.29
CA ALA A 716 -1.88 -20.32 -9.79
C ALA A 716 -0.88 -20.89 -8.76
N PRO A 717 -1.08 -20.55 -7.48
CA PRO A 717 -0.16 -21.00 -6.44
C PRO A 717 -0.31 -22.49 -6.15
N ASN A 718 0.81 -23.16 -5.92
CA ASN A 718 0.88 -24.51 -5.38
C ASN A 718 2.01 -24.60 -4.34
N MET A 719 2.03 -25.68 -3.56
CA MET A 719 2.96 -25.84 -2.46
C MET A 719 4.43 -25.83 -2.90
N GLY A 720 4.74 -26.42 -4.05
CA GLY A 720 6.11 -26.46 -4.58
C GLY A 720 6.60 -25.07 -5.00
N LYS A 721 5.83 -24.32 -5.82
CA LYS A 721 6.19 -22.97 -6.23
C LYS A 721 6.40 -22.03 -5.05
N LEU A 722 5.50 -22.07 -4.07
CA LEU A 722 5.61 -21.22 -2.88
C LEU A 722 6.82 -21.60 -2.03
N THR A 723 7.08 -22.90 -1.85
CA THR A 723 8.26 -23.39 -1.13
C THR A 723 9.54 -22.90 -1.77
N SER A 724 9.70 -23.12 -3.07
CA SER A 724 10.87 -22.67 -3.84
C SER A 724 11.09 -21.16 -3.71
N MET A 725 10.03 -20.38 -3.87
CA MET A 725 10.03 -18.92 -3.78
C MET A 725 10.47 -18.43 -2.39
N HIS A 726 9.91 -18.96 -1.30
CA HIS A 726 10.29 -18.58 0.05
C HIS A 726 11.72 -18.99 0.41
N PHE A 727 12.15 -20.19 0.00
CA PHE A 727 13.52 -20.64 0.22
C PHE A 727 14.53 -19.82 -0.58
N HIS A 728 14.19 -19.42 -1.81
CA HIS A 728 15.05 -18.54 -2.58
C HIS A 728 15.20 -17.18 -1.90
N ALA A 729 14.11 -16.57 -1.42
CA ALA A 729 14.13 -15.32 -0.67
C ALA A 729 14.98 -15.40 0.61
N TRP A 730 14.83 -16.51 1.37
CA TRP A 730 15.63 -16.78 2.56
C TRP A 730 17.12 -16.96 2.25
N LYS A 731 17.45 -17.79 1.25
CA LYS A 731 18.85 -18.04 0.81
C LYS A 731 19.52 -16.80 0.22
N LYS A 732 18.76 -15.89 -0.40
CA LYS A 732 19.24 -14.57 -0.82
C LYS A 732 19.48 -13.61 0.35
N GLY A 733 19.07 -13.96 1.55
CA GLY A 733 19.29 -13.18 2.77
C GLY A 733 18.37 -11.97 2.90
N LEU A 734 17.18 -12.00 2.29
CA LEU A 734 16.17 -10.95 2.46
C LEU A 734 15.74 -10.85 3.92
N LYS A 735 15.39 -9.64 4.35
CA LYS A 735 14.78 -9.37 5.66
C LYS A 735 13.27 -9.66 5.60
N THR A 736 12.56 -9.03 4.68
CA THR A 736 11.18 -9.36 4.32
C THR A 736 11.21 -10.25 3.09
N GLY A 737 10.78 -11.51 3.25
CA GLY A 737 10.66 -12.45 2.14
C GLY A 737 9.37 -12.27 1.36
N MET A 738 8.27 -11.88 2.03
CA MET A 738 6.98 -11.62 1.40
C MET A 738 6.10 -10.74 2.29
N TYR A 739 5.53 -9.68 1.71
CA TYR A 739 4.42 -8.90 2.28
C TYR A 739 3.11 -9.64 2.01
N TYR A 740 2.47 -9.47 0.86
CA TYR A 740 1.31 -10.28 0.46
C TYR A 740 1.68 -11.29 -0.62
N LEU A 741 1.09 -12.48 -0.53
CA LEU A 741 0.92 -13.33 -1.70
C LEU A 741 -0.29 -12.83 -2.49
N ARG A 742 -0.05 -12.40 -3.73
CA ARG A 742 -1.08 -11.97 -4.66
C ARG A 742 -1.37 -13.11 -5.62
N THR A 743 -2.65 -13.50 -5.73
CA THR A 743 -3.10 -14.55 -6.65
C THR A 743 -4.17 -14.00 -7.58
N LYS A 744 -4.32 -14.56 -8.78
CA LYS A 744 -5.48 -14.28 -9.61
C LYS A 744 -6.66 -15.14 -9.14
N ALA A 745 -7.87 -14.57 -9.12
CA ALA A 745 -9.08 -15.33 -8.84
C ALA A 745 -9.29 -16.38 -9.93
N ALA A 746 -9.61 -17.62 -9.53
CA ALA A 746 -9.85 -18.74 -10.45
C ALA A 746 -11.05 -18.50 -11.42
N SER A 747 -11.98 -17.62 -11.07
CA SER A 747 -13.04 -17.12 -11.95
C SER A 747 -12.97 -15.60 -11.95
N ALA A 748 -12.33 -15.02 -12.95
CA ALA A 748 -12.56 -13.61 -13.26
C ALA A 748 -14.02 -13.49 -13.72
N ALA A 749 -14.88 -12.78 -12.98
CA ALA A 749 -16.15 -12.34 -13.51
C ALA A 749 -15.87 -11.66 -14.86
N ILE A 750 -16.62 -12.02 -15.90
CA ILE A 750 -16.49 -11.40 -17.23
C ILE A 750 -16.67 -9.88 -17.02
N LYS A 751 -15.54 -9.17 -17.00
CA LYS A 751 -15.51 -7.73 -16.70
C LYS A 751 -15.87 -6.88 -17.91
N PHE A 752 -15.98 -7.52 -19.09
CA PHE A 752 -16.21 -6.82 -20.35
C PHE A 752 -17.09 -7.65 -21.27
N THR A 753 -18.04 -7.00 -21.93
CA THR A 753 -18.75 -7.58 -23.08
C THR A 753 -17.87 -7.30 -24.31
N VAL A 754 -17.08 -8.27 -24.71
CA VAL A 754 -16.29 -8.19 -25.94
C VAL A 754 -17.17 -8.67 -27.09
N THR A 755 -17.40 -7.81 -28.09
CA THR A 755 -18.06 -8.24 -29.33
C THR A 755 -17.02 -9.03 -30.13
N THR A 756 -17.00 -10.35 -29.98
CA THR A 756 -16.24 -11.22 -30.88
C THR A 756 -16.92 -11.18 -32.26
N LYS A 757 -16.18 -10.86 -33.32
CA LYS A 757 -16.62 -11.20 -34.68
C LYS A 757 -16.80 -12.73 -34.73
N ALA A 758 -18.01 -13.17 -34.96
CA ALA A 758 -18.26 -14.58 -35.24
C ALA A 758 -17.38 -14.98 -36.45
N GLU A 759 -16.49 -15.92 -36.28
CA GLU A 759 -15.91 -16.66 -37.39
C GLU A 759 -17.08 -17.32 -38.12
N GLU A 760 -17.17 -17.13 -39.42
CA GLU A 760 -18.11 -17.80 -40.30
C GLU A 760 -17.98 -19.32 -40.13
N ALA A 761 -18.98 -19.95 -39.53
CA ALA A 761 -19.05 -21.39 -39.45
C ALA A 761 -19.19 -21.96 -40.84
N PRO A 762 -18.53 -23.08 -41.19
CA PRO A 762 -18.69 -23.73 -42.49
C PRO A 762 -20.13 -24.17 -42.71
N GLN A 763 -20.66 -23.82 -43.88
CA GLN A 763 -21.98 -24.21 -44.32
C GLN A 763 -22.17 -25.73 -44.23
N VAL A 764 -23.09 -26.17 -43.38
CA VAL A 764 -23.58 -27.55 -43.38
C VAL A 764 -24.78 -27.59 -44.36
N GLN A 765 -24.67 -28.43 -45.37
CA GLN A 765 -25.71 -28.71 -46.34
C GLN A 765 -27.01 -29.21 -45.63
N GLU A 766 -28.14 -28.58 -45.94
CA GLU A 766 -29.49 -29.02 -45.56
C GLU A 766 -29.78 -30.39 -46.17
N VAL A 767 -30.21 -31.31 -45.31
CA VAL A 767 -30.95 -32.49 -45.70
C VAL A 767 -32.38 -32.30 -45.22
N GLU A 768 -33.32 -32.13 -46.16
CA GLU A 768 -34.76 -32.08 -45.94
C GLU A 768 -35.28 -33.39 -45.32
N ALA A 769 -36.00 -33.25 -44.21
CA ALA A 769 -36.98 -34.25 -43.81
C ALA A 769 -38.15 -33.52 -43.14
N GLY A 770 -39.29 -33.49 -43.86
CA GLY A 770 -40.49 -32.85 -43.44
C GLY A 770 -41.20 -33.55 -42.29
N PHE A 771 -41.88 -32.76 -41.48
CA PHE A 771 -43.15 -33.10 -40.81
C PHE A 771 -43.86 -31.81 -40.39
N ALA A 772 -45.17 -31.81 -40.60
CA ALA A 772 -46.10 -30.69 -40.51
C ALA A 772 -46.58 -30.37 -39.07
N PRO A 773 -47.28 -29.25 -38.86
CA PRO A 773 -47.35 -28.57 -37.57
C PRO A 773 -48.58 -28.93 -36.73
N ALA A 774 -48.48 -28.79 -35.43
CA ALA A 774 -49.69 -28.72 -34.57
C ALA A 774 -49.66 -27.37 -33.78
N ALA A 775 -50.70 -26.63 -33.95
CA ALA A 775 -51.01 -25.36 -33.31
C ALA A 775 -51.46 -25.55 -31.84
N VAL A 776 -51.06 -24.65 -30.96
CA VAL A 776 -51.91 -24.22 -29.81
C VAL A 776 -51.47 -22.83 -29.33
N ALA A 777 -52.36 -21.88 -29.52
CA ALA A 777 -52.93 -20.83 -28.67
C ALA A 777 -52.06 -19.91 -27.79
N ASP A 778 -52.30 -18.62 -28.04
CA ASP A 778 -52.02 -17.40 -27.28
C ASP A 778 -52.36 -17.45 -25.79
N ALA A 779 -51.48 -16.86 -24.99
CA ALA A 779 -51.94 -16.14 -23.81
C ALA A 779 -51.01 -14.93 -23.56
N ALA A 780 -51.52 -13.77 -23.89
CA ALA A 780 -50.90 -12.46 -23.54
C ALA A 780 -51.06 -12.18 -22.05
N VAL A 781 -50.00 -11.77 -21.39
CA VAL A 781 -50.10 -11.06 -20.11
C VAL A 781 -49.25 -9.78 -20.19
N SER A 782 -49.98 -8.70 -19.98
CA SER A 782 -49.58 -7.31 -20.03
C SER A 782 -48.51 -6.96 -19.00
N ALA A 783 -47.55 -6.17 -19.43
CA ALA A 783 -46.61 -5.43 -18.57
C ALA A 783 -47.23 -4.08 -18.18
N THR A 784 -47.19 -3.77 -16.90
CA THR A 784 -47.36 -2.40 -16.40
C THR A 784 -46.08 -1.97 -15.64
N PRO A 785 -45.66 -0.74 -15.79
CA PRO A 785 -44.43 -0.25 -15.16
C PRO A 785 -44.67 0.27 -13.74
N VAL A 786 -43.79 -0.03 -12.84
CA VAL A 786 -43.78 0.59 -11.49
C VAL A 786 -42.67 1.65 -11.44
N ALA A 787 -43.12 2.85 -11.11
CA ALA A 787 -42.32 4.06 -10.98
C ALA A 787 -41.46 4.06 -9.70
N HIS A 788 -40.32 4.74 -9.78
CA HIS A 788 -39.43 5.07 -8.68
C HIS A 788 -40.10 5.94 -7.63
N ALA A 789 -39.81 5.64 -6.36
CA ALA A 789 -39.92 6.59 -5.25
C ALA A 789 -38.59 6.66 -4.51
N VAL A 790 -38.02 7.83 -4.57
CA VAL A 790 -36.88 8.26 -3.76
C VAL A 790 -37.44 8.62 -2.38
N GLY A 791 -36.89 8.05 -1.32
CA GLY A 791 -37.23 8.37 0.07
C GLY A 791 -35.97 8.73 0.86
N GLU A 792 -35.90 9.99 1.24
CA GLU A 792 -34.95 10.51 2.25
C GLU A 792 -35.14 9.77 3.59
N VAL A 793 -34.04 9.43 4.25
CA VAL A 793 -34.06 9.03 5.66
C VAL A 793 -33.40 10.08 6.50
N VAL A 794 -34.20 10.80 7.23
CA VAL A 794 -33.83 11.71 8.32
C VAL A 794 -33.60 10.89 9.59
N ALA A 795 -32.53 11.20 10.29
CA ALA A 795 -32.18 10.63 11.58
C ALA A 795 -33.09 11.14 12.69
N ALA A 796 -33.58 10.25 13.53
CA ALA A 796 -34.09 10.60 14.86
C ALA A 796 -33.68 9.54 15.87
N SER A 797 -32.92 9.99 16.83
CA SER A 797 -32.57 9.33 18.10
C SER A 797 -33.75 9.42 19.10
N VAL A 798 -34.13 8.33 19.76
CA VAL A 798 -34.71 8.33 21.11
C VAL A 798 -34.41 7.01 21.83
N ALA A 799 -34.19 7.12 23.12
CA ALA A 799 -33.67 6.16 24.06
C ALA A 799 -34.76 5.37 24.82
N PHE A 800 -34.30 4.24 25.42
CA PHE A 800 -34.78 3.52 26.63
C PHE A 800 -36.13 2.78 26.70
N ALA A 801 -36.01 1.45 26.90
CA ALA A 801 -36.39 0.74 28.13
C ALA A 801 -36.54 -0.77 27.89
N ALA A 802 -35.93 -1.57 28.74
CA ALA A 802 -36.25 -3.01 28.89
C ALA A 802 -37.53 -3.14 29.75
N PRO A 803 -38.28 -4.26 29.66
CA PRO A 803 -38.06 -5.33 30.63
C PRO A 803 -38.31 -6.78 30.19
N ALA A 804 -37.59 -7.65 30.90
CA ALA A 804 -37.86 -9.00 31.41
C ALA A 804 -38.78 -10.02 30.69
N ALA A 805 -38.16 -11.15 30.42
CA ALA A 805 -38.51 -12.57 30.58
C ALA A 805 -39.96 -13.08 30.45
N VAL A 806 -40.13 -14.09 29.60
CA VAL A 806 -40.85 -15.33 29.95
C VAL A 806 -40.37 -16.47 29.05
N VAL A 807 -40.06 -17.60 29.70
CA VAL A 807 -39.66 -18.90 29.16
C VAL A 807 -40.89 -19.66 28.68
N ALA A 808 -40.84 -20.29 27.51
CA ALA A 808 -41.63 -21.49 27.26
C ALA A 808 -40.94 -22.37 26.20
N ALA A 809 -40.72 -23.61 26.62
CA ALA A 809 -40.16 -24.70 25.86
C ALA A 809 -41.22 -25.29 24.90
N ALA A 810 -40.79 -25.68 23.69
CA ALA A 810 -41.52 -26.71 22.91
C ALA A 810 -40.51 -27.53 22.10
N ALA A 811 -40.71 -28.84 22.15
CA ALA A 811 -39.93 -29.93 21.65
C ALA A 811 -39.91 -30.06 20.12
N PRO A 812 -38.97 -30.89 19.55
CA PRO A 812 -38.67 -30.93 18.13
C PRO A 812 -39.64 -31.86 17.35
N VAL A 813 -39.96 -31.43 16.13
CA VAL A 813 -40.61 -32.31 15.13
C VAL A 813 -39.55 -32.61 14.06
N SER A 814 -39.23 -33.89 13.93
CA SER A 814 -38.42 -34.48 12.85
C SER A 814 -39.24 -34.60 11.57
N VAL A 815 -38.73 -34.05 10.49
CA VAL A 815 -39.19 -34.35 9.12
C VAL A 815 -38.00 -34.88 8.33
N THR A 816 -38.04 -36.15 8.03
CA THR A 816 -37.20 -36.83 7.05
C THR A 816 -37.68 -36.53 5.65
N ASN A 817 -36.84 -36.00 4.79
CA ASN A 817 -37.03 -36.03 3.35
C ASN A 817 -35.78 -36.58 2.68
N GLU A 818 -35.87 -37.81 2.24
CA GLU A 818 -34.91 -38.46 1.34
C GLU A 818 -35.14 -37.93 -0.08
N LEU A 819 -34.07 -37.47 -0.71
CA LEU A 819 -34.00 -37.24 -2.17
C LEU A 819 -32.99 -38.24 -2.76
N PRO A 820 -33.22 -38.79 -3.97
CA PRO A 820 -32.45 -39.89 -4.50
C PRO A 820 -31.07 -39.46 -5.01
N GLU A 821 -30.07 -40.28 -4.69
CA GLU A 821 -28.69 -40.18 -5.19
C GLU A 821 -28.63 -40.41 -6.72
N MET A 822 -28.14 -39.45 -7.45
CA MET A 822 -27.66 -39.66 -8.82
C MET A 822 -26.17 -39.98 -8.77
N GLN A 823 -25.80 -41.18 -9.13
CA GLN A 823 -24.44 -41.64 -9.32
C GLN A 823 -23.85 -41.04 -10.61
N PHE A 824 -22.91 -40.12 -10.45
CA PHE A 824 -21.97 -39.74 -11.53
C PHE A 824 -20.73 -40.57 -11.42
N THR A 825 -20.42 -41.37 -12.44
CA THR A 825 -19.14 -42.03 -12.62
C THR A 825 -18.17 -41.03 -13.28
N PRO A 826 -17.05 -40.64 -12.65
CA PRO A 826 -16.02 -39.84 -13.31
C PRO A 826 -15.08 -40.76 -14.08
N VAL A 827 -14.90 -40.45 -15.38
CA VAL A 827 -13.79 -40.97 -16.16
C VAL A 827 -12.56 -40.13 -15.84
N ALA A 828 -11.57 -40.70 -15.18
CA ALA A 828 -10.31 -40.08 -14.83
C ALA A 828 -9.35 -40.09 -16.04
N PRO A 829 -8.64 -38.98 -16.33
CA PRO A 829 -7.35 -39.07 -16.99
C PRO A 829 -6.30 -39.40 -15.92
N ALA A 830 -5.45 -40.38 -16.21
CA ALA A 830 -4.32 -40.75 -15.37
C ALA A 830 -3.29 -39.59 -15.34
N ALA A 831 -3.42 -38.74 -14.32
CA ALA A 831 -2.33 -37.88 -13.88
C ALA A 831 -1.78 -38.52 -12.63
N THR A 832 -0.49 -38.79 -12.60
CA THR A 832 0.25 -39.11 -11.38
C THR A 832 0.10 -37.93 -10.45
N GLU A 833 -0.84 -38.02 -9.48
CA GLU A 833 -0.96 -37.04 -8.41
C GLU A 833 0.27 -37.16 -7.52
N TYR A 834 1.25 -36.28 -7.68
CA TYR A 834 2.25 -36.04 -6.65
C TYR A 834 1.55 -35.44 -5.43
N SER A 835 1.82 -35.99 -4.25
CA SER A 835 1.32 -35.42 -3.01
C SER A 835 1.93 -34.02 -2.78
N ASP A 836 1.26 -33.14 -2.06
CA ASP A 836 1.82 -31.82 -1.69
C ASP A 836 3.16 -31.94 -0.95
N GLN A 837 3.39 -33.06 -0.24
CA GLN A 837 4.65 -33.38 0.41
C GLN A 837 5.76 -33.67 -0.61
N ASP A 838 5.45 -34.38 -1.69
CA ASP A 838 6.40 -34.67 -2.77
C ASP A 838 6.74 -33.37 -3.54
N ALA A 839 5.77 -32.48 -3.73
CA ALA A 839 5.99 -31.18 -4.35
C ALA A 839 6.91 -30.28 -3.52
N ILE A 840 6.77 -30.26 -2.19
CA ILE A 840 7.67 -29.56 -1.28
C ILE A 840 9.08 -30.13 -1.38
N THR A 841 9.22 -31.47 -1.34
CA THR A 841 10.52 -32.14 -1.40
C THR A 841 11.22 -31.85 -2.72
N CYS A 842 10.54 -32.02 -3.85
CA CYS A 842 11.08 -31.72 -5.19
C CYS A 842 11.52 -30.25 -5.29
N SER A 843 10.74 -29.35 -4.76
CA SER A 843 11.05 -27.91 -4.77
C SER A 843 12.25 -27.52 -3.90
N LEU A 844 12.50 -28.27 -2.81
CA LEU A 844 13.69 -28.07 -1.98
C LEU A 844 14.96 -28.64 -2.62
N ASP A 845 14.82 -29.75 -3.38
CA ASP A 845 15.95 -30.41 -4.07
C ASP A 845 16.39 -29.61 -5.31
N ASP A 846 15.46 -28.97 -6.05
CA ASP A 846 15.76 -28.12 -7.22
C ASP A 846 14.96 -26.79 -7.18
N PRO A 847 15.31 -25.86 -6.30
CA PRO A 847 14.62 -24.58 -6.15
C PRO A 847 14.68 -23.73 -7.43
N ASP A 848 15.78 -23.75 -8.13
CA ASP A 848 16.03 -22.93 -9.31
C ASP A 848 15.17 -23.36 -10.51
N GLY A 849 15.04 -24.66 -10.73
CA GLY A 849 14.17 -25.20 -11.77
C GLY A 849 12.69 -24.87 -11.52
N CYS A 850 12.24 -24.99 -10.27
CA CYS A 850 10.85 -24.72 -9.90
C CYS A 850 10.47 -23.24 -10.06
N LEU A 851 11.36 -22.31 -9.70
CA LEU A 851 11.13 -20.87 -9.89
C LEU A 851 11.21 -20.43 -11.36
N ALA A 852 12.10 -21.04 -12.16
CA ALA A 852 12.26 -20.70 -13.56
C ALA A 852 11.07 -21.15 -14.42
N CYS A 853 10.43 -22.28 -14.08
CA CYS A 853 9.24 -22.80 -14.76
C CYS A 853 7.93 -22.19 -14.29
N GLY A 854 7.97 -21.34 -13.29
CA GLY A 854 6.81 -20.79 -12.57
C GLY A 854 6.23 -19.52 -13.16
N SER A 855 6.05 -19.43 -14.49
CA SER A 855 5.34 -18.31 -15.15
C SER A 855 3.82 -18.51 -15.13
#